data_936f6c76dcedb329e10e41980470d5bf
#
_entry.id   936f6c76dcedb329e10e41980470d5bf
#
_cell.length_a   1.000
_cell.length_b   1.000
_cell.length_c   1.000
_cell.angle_alpha   90.00
_cell.angle_beta   90.00
_cell.angle_gamma   90.00
#
_symmetry.space_group_name_H-M   'P 1'
#
loop_
_entity.id
_entity.type
_entity.pdbx_description
1 polymer ?
#
loop_
_entity_poly.entity_id
_entity_poly.type
_entity_poly.pdbx_seq_one_letter_code
_entity_poly.pdbx_strand_id
1 'polypeptide(L)'
;MITGVKPSDNGRHLLYSKGLSELVKDQQFIFDTSIDKDIVLVDPKKMHFIPDTYNGYMFSKLYIENAMRCNPLTSDKLSICTRAAFNKADYQLTPTWKAMQLPRPRFLIADGVGLGKTIEVGIFLTEMIKRSKGKRILIVALKSILAQFQEEMWNRFAIPFVRLDSYGVDKIRTKIPANKNPFDYYDKTIISIDTLKNDSKFRHYIEKTRWDIVVIDECHIVANSDSQRGELANLLSQRCESLILTSATPHNGRQENFANLIRMIEPTAIPSAGAYDREHVKDYYVRRFKNDIQDEQVRKNFQDRVIIPDYVKLNPLEEEYMSIQQGYKAQKKKEQGSDGPDVLYSIGLFKSFLSSPEAALETLNKRLKAIEESGNEPDPEMINMRDILQKIISSNENSKYFKLYDTLKELKWAGRPGDERYVIFSERIATIQMLRDRIMKDFKIKNENAVCAFTGNMSDVEQEAMIEDFSKEDSEIRLLICSDAGSQGVNLHYYCNRMFNYDIPWSLITLEQRNGRIDRYGQKKTPYIHYLIEESDLKELKTDLRILEVLMDKEIEVNKTLGDTGSITELLTPEKEERLITKAIANDEEDLLGGFDIFGNPTGDSAVIEKTSAIEEPCMTEETESIFGDDFTFYAEMMSLLESKHYVTRDDYTLESTHNYMTLRNNKTLDRVLFDVPDEAKPEINGDFKLTTDKETVMEAIDKSRKKDSGRGRKWAEFQILYDLHPAIHYYQSCLDSCLDKDQALAARLSRLPEGTAWYAFHGSVSNGLGQQILSEFFVVPMFSDGRLGGNPIPMKDFTAKYLKGAISTSAMSQDDMHMLESLLGPAVDCAIDNYMAKTQATKEFEMRTRKEENLKKIEQWKIDAEHGQLSLFSEGTKVHDRKLREIETIHSESSKYINDMNTLKGDPFVRPLAVLYNF
;
A
#
# COMPACT_ATOMS: atom_id res chain seq x y z
N MET A 1 -0.10 26.27 15.25
CA MET A 1 -1.37 26.54 15.96
C MET A 1 -1.32 27.95 16.54
N ILE A 2 -2.31 28.77 16.23
CA ILE A 2 -2.46 30.11 16.84
C ILE A 2 -2.92 29.91 18.28
N THR A 3 -2.19 30.48 19.23
CA THR A 3 -2.46 30.37 20.67
C THR A 3 -3.03 31.68 21.27
N GLY A 4 -2.96 32.76 20.53
CA GLY A 4 -3.52 34.04 20.94
C GLY A 4 -3.36 35.14 19.90
N VAL A 5 -4.26 36.09 19.89
CA VAL A 5 -4.24 37.31 19.06
C VAL A 5 -4.25 38.49 19.98
N LYS A 6 -3.31 39.41 19.80
CA LYS A 6 -3.32 40.67 20.54
C LYS A 6 -3.37 41.83 19.55
N PRO A 7 -4.32 42.76 19.72
CA PRO A 7 -4.29 44.01 18.96
C PRO A 7 -3.02 44.80 19.32
N SER A 8 -2.37 45.36 18.33
CA SER A 8 -1.28 46.31 18.47
C SER A 8 -1.71 47.65 17.94
N ASP A 9 -0.91 48.73 18.19
CA ASP A 9 -1.25 50.07 17.77
C ASP A 9 -1.44 50.16 16.25
N ASN A 10 -2.36 50.98 15.77
CA ASN A 10 -2.69 51.19 14.35
C ASN A 10 -3.39 50.07 13.61
N GLY A 11 -4.26 49.28 14.26
CA GLY A 11 -5.06 48.24 13.62
C GLY A 11 -4.24 46.96 13.24
N ARG A 12 -3.05 46.83 13.76
CA ARG A 12 -2.20 45.67 13.61
C ARG A 12 -2.53 44.60 14.65
N HIS A 13 -2.22 43.36 14.32
CA HIS A 13 -2.39 42.24 15.24
C HIS A 13 -1.09 41.44 15.38
N LEU A 14 -0.76 41.08 16.59
CA LEU A 14 0.30 40.13 16.90
C LEU A 14 -0.34 38.75 17.09
N LEU A 15 0.05 37.81 16.24
CA LEU A 15 -0.40 36.43 16.30
C LEU A 15 0.63 35.58 17.05
N TYR A 16 0.27 35.14 18.23
CA TYR A 16 1.06 34.18 18.99
C TYR A 16 0.73 32.79 18.47
N SER A 17 1.74 32.04 18.08
CA SER A 17 1.56 30.69 17.57
C SER A 17 2.57 29.72 18.14
N LYS A 18 2.17 28.47 18.22
CA LYS A 18 3.00 27.35 18.65
C LYS A 18 3.24 26.43 17.46
N GLY A 19 4.49 26.01 17.22
CA GLY A 19 4.83 25.04 16.20
C GLY A 19 4.19 23.67 16.47
N LEU A 20 3.66 23.05 15.43
CA LEU A 20 3.05 21.72 15.49
C LEU A 20 3.93 20.63 14.87
N SER A 21 4.74 20.99 13.87
CA SER A 21 5.68 20.06 13.27
C SER A 21 6.88 19.79 14.20
N GLU A 22 7.45 18.60 14.14
CA GLU A 22 8.56 18.22 15.03
C GLU A 22 9.78 19.15 14.96
N LEU A 23 10.05 19.75 13.79
CA LEU A 23 11.15 20.70 13.62
C LEU A 23 10.98 21.97 14.45
N VAL A 24 9.73 22.33 14.74
CA VAL A 24 9.35 23.54 15.47
C VAL A 24 8.38 23.27 16.61
N LYS A 25 8.29 22.01 17.03
CA LYS A 25 7.40 21.59 18.12
C LYS A 25 7.72 22.36 19.40
N ASP A 26 6.67 22.88 20.01
CA ASP A 26 6.74 23.67 21.22
C ASP A 26 7.47 25.02 21.08
N GLN A 27 8.05 25.36 19.93
CA GLN A 27 8.58 26.69 19.69
C GLN A 27 7.42 27.69 19.54
N GLN A 28 7.59 28.86 20.14
CA GLN A 28 6.65 29.96 20.03
C GLN A 28 7.09 30.93 18.95
N PHE A 29 6.16 31.29 18.09
CA PHE A 29 6.35 32.29 17.04
C PHE A 29 5.39 33.43 17.25
N ILE A 30 5.84 34.64 16.92
CA ILE A 30 5.00 35.82 16.91
C ILE A 30 5.04 36.37 15.48
N PHE A 31 3.87 36.42 14.85
CA PHE A 31 3.71 37.03 13.54
C PHE A 31 3.07 38.40 13.69
N ASP A 32 3.58 39.40 12.98
CA ASP A 32 3.02 40.76 12.94
C ASP A 32 2.34 40.94 11.57
N THR A 33 1.03 41.09 11.55
CA THR A 33 0.24 41.25 10.32
C THR A 33 0.63 42.48 9.48
N SER A 34 1.45 43.38 10.00
CA SER A 34 2.00 44.48 9.25
C SER A 34 3.27 44.16 8.45
N ILE A 35 4.01 43.12 8.90
CA ILE A 35 5.26 42.63 8.32
C ILE A 35 5.00 41.40 7.49
N ASP A 36 4.26 40.46 8.05
CA ASP A 36 3.89 39.17 7.44
C ASP A 36 2.64 39.36 6.57
N LYS A 37 2.81 39.94 5.39
CA LYS A 37 1.71 40.33 4.49
C LYS A 37 0.89 39.16 3.95
N ASP A 38 1.43 37.96 4.03
CA ASP A 38 0.74 36.72 3.62
C ASP A 38 -0.27 36.24 4.67
N ILE A 39 -0.29 36.87 5.86
CA ILE A 39 -1.21 36.54 6.94
C ILE A 39 -2.29 37.63 7.02
N VAL A 40 -3.51 37.28 6.67
CA VAL A 40 -4.70 38.14 6.75
C VAL A 40 -5.60 37.64 7.86
N LEU A 41 -5.96 38.53 8.80
CA LEU A 41 -7.01 38.25 9.78
C LEU A 41 -8.37 38.58 9.17
N VAL A 42 -9.20 37.57 9.05
CA VAL A 42 -10.56 37.69 8.56
C VAL A 42 -11.52 37.66 9.75
N ASP A 43 -12.28 38.72 9.94
CA ASP A 43 -13.41 38.76 10.90
C ASP A 43 -14.66 38.25 10.17
N PRO A 44 -15.20 37.07 10.52
CA PRO A 44 -16.39 36.53 9.82
C PRO A 44 -17.62 37.43 9.90
N LYS A 45 -17.65 38.39 10.83
CA LYS A 45 -18.73 39.37 10.97
C LYS A 45 -18.56 40.60 10.08
N LYS A 46 -17.41 40.75 9.41
CA LYS A 46 -17.06 41.93 8.60
C LYS A 46 -16.71 41.55 7.17
N MET A 47 -17.31 40.51 6.64
CA MET A 47 -17.14 40.16 5.25
C MET A 47 -17.95 41.03 4.31
N HIS A 48 -17.43 41.29 3.11
CA HIS A 48 -18.07 42.01 2.05
C HIS A 48 -18.76 41.09 1.08
N PHE A 49 -20.01 41.39 0.73
CA PHE A 49 -20.72 40.59 -0.27
C PHE A 49 -20.49 41.13 -1.68
N ILE A 50 -20.23 40.20 -2.61
CA ILE A 50 -20.09 40.51 -4.04
C ILE A 50 -21.26 39.87 -4.78
N PRO A 51 -21.93 40.59 -5.70
CA PRO A 51 -22.99 40.01 -6.51
C PRO A 51 -22.51 38.88 -7.38
N ASP A 52 -23.16 37.71 -7.34
CA ASP A 52 -22.94 36.68 -8.30
C ASP A 52 -23.61 37.01 -9.62
N THR A 53 -22.80 37.42 -10.61
CA THR A 53 -23.24 37.76 -11.94
C THR A 53 -22.95 36.68 -12.99
N TYR A 54 -22.40 35.57 -12.57
CA TYR A 54 -22.00 34.50 -13.48
C TYR A 54 -23.10 33.43 -13.63
N ASN A 55 -23.72 33.38 -14.80
CA ASN A 55 -24.76 32.41 -15.17
C ASN A 55 -25.83 32.20 -14.07
N GLY A 56 -26.40 33.30 -13.60
CA GLY A 56 -27.32 33.29 -12.47
C GLY A 56 -26.61 33.29 -11.13
N TYR A 57 -26.51 32.13 -10.49
CA TYR A 57 -25.79 32.00 -9.22
C TYR A 57 -24.77 30.85 -9.29
N MET A 58 -24.25 30.59 -10.48
CA MET A 58 -23.36 29.44 -10.73
C MET A 58 -22.02 29.59 -9.99
N PHE A 59 -21.49 30.81 -9.87
CA PHE A 59 -20.25 31.03 -9.11
C PHE A 59 -20.43 30.70 -7.64
N SER A 60 -21.54 31.08 -7.02
CA SER A 60 -21.87 30.73 -5.62
C SER A 60 -21.96 29.24 -5.44
N LYS A 61 -22.63 28.51 -6.37
CA LYS A 61 -22.67 27.04 -6.34
C LYS A 61 -21.29 26.41 -6.43
N LEU A 62 -20.48 26.84 -7.40
CA LEU A 62 -19.13 26.33 -7.63
C LEU A 62 -18.23 26.60 -6.43
N TYR A 63 -18.33 27.78 -5.84
CA TYR A 63 -17.51 28.16 -4.69
C TYR A 63 -17.84 27.36 -3.44
N ILE A 64 -19.13 27.16 -3.14
CA ILE A 64 -19.57 26.31 -2.02
C ILE A 64 -19.17 24.86 -2.27
N GLU A 65 -19.43 24.31 -3.47
CA GLU A 65 -19.04 22.93 -3.81
C GLU A 65 -17.52 22.74 -3.72
N ASN A 66 -16.73 23.70 -4.23
CA ASN A 66 -15.28 23.66 -4.12
C ASN A 66 -14.81 23.67 -2.69
N ALA A 67 -15.43 24.50 -1.83
CA ALA A 67 -15.13 24.51 -0.40
C ALA A 67 -15.43 23.15 0.26
N MET A 68 -16.55 22.50 -0.08
CA MET A 68 -16.90 21.16 0.39
C MET A 68 -15.89 20.11 -0.09
N ARG A 69 -15.47 20.20 -1.37
CA ARG A 69 -14.50 19.28 -1.99
C ARG A 69 -13.06 19.47 -1.48
N CYS A 70 -12.64 20.69 -1.18
CA CYS A 70 -11.27 20.99 -0.74
C CYS A 70 -11.07 20.80 0.77
N ASN A 71 -12.13 20.84 1.57
CA ASN A 71 -12.02 20.66 3.00
C ASN A 71 -11.81 19.18 3.39
N PRO A 72 -11.07 18.93 4.49
CA PRO A 72 -10.86 17.58 5.01
C PRO A 72 -12.16 16.92 5.45
N LEU A 73 -12.30 15.65 5.13
CA LEU A 73 -13.40 14.82 5.66
C LEU A 73 -13.15 14.50 7.13
N THR A 74 -14.17 14.69 7.96
CA THR A 74 -14.13 14.38 9.41
C THR A 74 -15.04 13.22 9.81
N SER A 75 -15.81 12.67 8.87
CA SER A 75 -16.62 11.46 9.05
C SER A 75 -15.74 10.21 9.22
N ASP A 76 -16.22 9.25 10.01
CA ASP A 76 -15.57 7.94 10.20
C ASP A 76 -15.88 6.95 9.03
N LYS A 77 -16.64 7.38 8.02
CA LYS A 77 -17.02 6.58 6.84
C LYS A 77 -16.07 6.80 5.68
N LEU A 78 -15.93 5.80 4.82
CA LEU A 78 -15.15 5.90 3.60
C LEU A 78 -15.98 6.58 2.49
N SER A 79 -15.37 7.43 1.70
CA SER A 79 -16.08 8.13 0.62
C SER A 79 -15.26 8.32 -0.65
N ILE A 80 -14.13 9.04 -0.58
CA ILE A 80 -13.39 9.47 -1.78
C ILE A 80 -12.71 8.30 -2.51
N CYS A 81 -12.27 7.26 -1.78
CA CYS A 81 -11.64 6.10 -2.39
C CYS A 81 -12.57 5.39 -3.39
N THR A 82 -13.89 5.44 -3.17
CA THR A 82 -14.86 4.83 -4.07
C THR A 82 -14.90 5.49 -5.44
N ARG A 83 -14.31 6.66 -5.63
CA ARG A 83 -14.20 7.38 -6.91
C ARG A 83 -12.99 6.96 -7.73
N ALA A 84 -11.98 6.33 -7.14
CA ALA A 84 -10.78 5.86 -7.83
C ALA A 84 -11.06 4.73 -8.84
N ALA A 85 -10.13 4.50 -9.77
CA ALA A 85 -10.29 3.57 -10.89
C ALA A 85 -10.01 2.10 -10.49
N PHE A 86 -10.89 1.52 -9.68
CA PHE A 86 -10.89 0.10 -9.36
C PHE A 86 -12.32 -0.43 -9.16
N ASN A 87 -12.50 -1.74 -9.29
CA ASN A 87 -13.77 -2.39 -9.01
C ASN A 87 -13.94 -2.51 -7.49
N LYS A 88 -15.00 -1.91 -6.97
CA LYS A 88 -15.28 -1.94 -5.53
C LYS A 88 -15.50 -3.37 -5.07
N ALA A 89 -14.70 -3.77 -4.09
CA ALA A 89 -14.88 -5.00 -3.35
C ALA A 89 -14.83 -4.66 -1.85
N ASP A 90 -15.86 -5.04 -1.11
CA ASP A 90 -16.01 -4.60 0.29
C ASP A 90 -14.87 -5.08 1.17
N TYR A 91 -14.33 -6.27 0.88
CA TYR A 91 -13.16 -6.77 1.60
C TYR A 91 -11.93 -5.85 1.46
N GLN A 92 -11.72 -5.20 0.31
CA GLN A 92 -10.59 -4.27 0.10
C GLN A 92 -10.74 -2.94 0.85
N LEU A 93 -11.97 -2.59 1.23
CA LEU A 93 -12.25 -1.39 2.01
C LEU A 93 -12.02 -1.62 3.52
N THR A 94 -12.19 -2.85 3.99
CA THR A 94 -12.11 -3.23 5.41
C THR A 94 -10.81 -2.82 6.10
N PRO A 95 -9.59 -3.01 5.52
CA PRO A 95 -8.36 -2.61 6.19
C PRO A 95 -8.29 -1.12 6.48
N THR A 96 -8.70 -0.30 5.50
CA THR A 96 -8.74 1.16 5.64
C THR A 96 -9.74 1.58 6.71
N TRP A 97 -10.95 1.00 6.68
CA TRP A 97 -11.99 1.30 7.67
C TRP A 97 -11.53 0.96 9.09
N LYS A 98 -10.97 -0.24 9.30
CA LYS A 98 -10.40 -0.65 10.60
C LYS A 98 -9.27 0.25 11.05
N ALA A 99 -8.34 0.58 10.16
CA ALA A 99 -7.23 1.47 10.49
C ALA A 99 -7.70 2.86 10.95
N MET A 100 -8.79 3.37 10.36
CA MET A 100 -9.37 4.67 10.73
C MET A 100 -10.06 4.67 12.10
N GLN A 101 -10.44 3.52 12.63
CA GLN A 101 -11.01 3.42 14.00
C GLN A 101 -9.91 3.48 15.09
N LEU A 102 -8.65 3.26 14.72
CA LEU A 102 -7.53 3.32 15.64
C LEU A 102 -7.14 4.77 15.96
N PRO A 103 -6.62 5.04 17.17
CA PRO A 103 -6.12 6.37 17.52
C PRO A 103 -5.10 6.91 16.52
N ARG A 104 -4.14 6.08 16.16
CA ARG A 104 -3.25 6.29 15.01
C ARG A 104 -3.64 5.33 13.90
N PRO A 105 -3.89 5.80 12.69
CA PRO A 105 -4.20 4.92 11.55
C PRO A 105 -2.97 4.09 11.16
N ARG A 106 -2.66 3.06 11.96
CA ARG A 106 -1.54 2.14 11.76
C ARG A 106 -2.06 0.72 11.72
N PHE A 107 -1.71 -0.02 10.68
CA PHE A 107 -2.36 -1.30 10.42
C PHE A 107 -1.47 -2.26 9.64
N LEU A 108 -1.64 -3.56 9.88
CA LEU A 108 -1.01 -4.63 9.12
C LEU A 108 -2.03 -5.28 8.18
N ILE A 109 -1.78 -5.21 6.89
CA ILE A 109 -2.55 -5.90 5.85
C ILE A 109 -1.83 -7.21 5.53
N ALA A 110 -2.36 -8.31 6.08
CA ALA A 110 -1.75 -9.64 5.98
C ALA A 110 -2.49 -10.57 5.01
N ASP A 111 -3.21 -10.01 4.07
CA ASP A 111 -4.01 -10.74 3.09
C ASP A 111 -3.16 -11.63 2.19
N GLY A 112 -3.72 -12.77 1.80
CA GLY A 112 -3.08 -13.75 0.94
C GLY A 112 -2.59 -13.18 -0.38
N VAL A 113 -1.74 -13.93 -1.08
CA VAL A 113 -1.21 -13.50 -2.37
C VAL A 113 -2.35 -13.36 -3.39
N GLY A 114 -2.33 -12.29 -4.16
CA GLY A 114 -3.30 -12.05 -5.23
C GLY A 114 -4.58 -11.34 -4.83
N LEU A 115 -4.85 -11.03 -3.56
CA LEU A 115 -6.05 -10.31 -3.11
C LEU A 115 -6.02 -8.80 -3.37
N GLY A 116 -4.89 -8.24 -3.77
CA GLY A 116 -4.80 -6.83 -4.17
C GLY A 116 -4.32 -5.89 -3.07
N LYS A 117 -3.38 -6.30 -2.21
CA LYS A 117 -2.79 -5.45 -1.16
C LYS A 117 -2.37 -4.06 -1.62
N THR A 118 -1.83 -3.93 -2.84
CA THR A 118 -1.47 -2.63 -3.44
C THR A 118 -2.70 -1.73 -3.63
N ILE A 119 -3.86 -2.31 -4.00
CA ILE A 119 -5.13 -1.57 -4.12
C ILE A 119 -5.61 -1.15 -2.73
N GLU A 120 -5.53 -2.03 -1.73
CA GLU A 120 -5.89 -1.71 -0.34
C GLU A 120 -5.05 -0.56 0.22
N VAL A 121 -3.75 -0.54 -0.07
CA VAL A 121 -2.88 0.60 0.25
C VAL A 121 -3.33 1.86 -0.49
N GLY A 122 -3.65 1.79 -1.79
CA GLY A 122 -4.16 2.93 -2.57
C GLY A 122 -5.46 3.51 -1.99
N ILE A 123 -6.38 2.65 -1.56
CA ILE A 123 -7.62 3.03 -0.87
C ILE A 123 -7.29 3.81 0.41
N PHE A 124 -6.40 3.28 1.25
CA PHE A 124 -5.98 3.94 2.48
C PHE A 124 -5.33 5.30 2.21
N LEU A 125 -4.40 5.37 1.28
CA LEU A 125 -3.72 6.62 0.94
C LEU A 125 -4.70 7.67 0.43
N THR A 126 -5.65 7.29 -0.43
CA THR A 126 -6.68 8.18 -0.98
C THR A 126 -7.52 8.81 0.13
N GLU A 127 -8.01 8.00 1.08
CA GLU A 127 -8.80 8.49 2.22
C GLU A 127 -7.98 9.40 3.13
N MET A 128 -6.72 9.04 3.43
CA MET A 128 -5.87 9.84 4.30
C MET A 128 -5.45 11.17 3.67
N ILE A 129 -5.18 11.21 2.36
CA ILE A 129 -4.89 12.45 1.63
C ILE A 129 -6.08 13.39 1.72
N LYS A 130 -7.29 12.89 1.47
CA LYS A 130 -8.52 13.68 1.53
C LYS A 130 -8.81 14.22 2.94
N ARG A 131 -8.34 13.53 3.98
CA ARG A 131 -8.44 13.93 5.39
C ARG A 131 -7.30 14.85 5.83
N SER A 132 -6.47 15.34 4.90
CA SER A 132 -5.26 16.15 5.18
C SER A 132 -4.26 15.46 6.11
N LYS A 133 -4.25 14.13 6.14
CA LYS A 133 -3.34 13.27 6.92
C LYS A 133 -2.36 12.50 6.04
N GLY A 134 -2.17 12.91 4.79
CA GLY A 134 -1.35 12.23 3.78
C GLY A 134 -0.66 13.19 2.83
N LYS A 135 -0.06 14.27 3.32
CA LYS A 135 0.74 15.17 2.50
C LYS A 135 2.10 14.53 2.20
N ARG A 136 2.83 14.14 3.23
CA ARG A 136 4.17 13.54 3.11
C ARG A 136 4.09 12.02 3.26
N ILE A 137 4.36 11.31 2.17
CA ILE A 137 4.20 9.85 2.11
C ILE A 137 5.49 9.20 1.64
N LEU A 138 5.94 8.17 2.37
CA LEU A 138 7.06 7.32 1.98
C LEU A 138 6.57 5.89 1.79
N ILE A 139 6.82 5.32 0.60
CA ILE A 139 6.65 3.89 0.36
C ILE A 139 8.02 3.23 0.32
N VAL A 140 8.20 2.20 1.13
CA VAL A 140 9.41 1.36 1.18
C VAL A 140 9.04 -0.04 0.72
N ALA A 141 9.65 -0.49 -0.36
CA ALA A 141 9.30 -1.77 -0.97
C ALA A 141 10.56 -2.47 -1.54
N LEU A 142 10.38 -3.66 -2.11
CA LEU A 142 11.45 -4.34 -2.84
C LEU A 142 11.71 -3.64 -4.17
N LYS A 143 12.96 -3.69 -4.64
CA LYS A 143 13.39 -3.06 -5.90
C LYS A 143 12.53 -3.46 -7.09
N SER A 144 12.22 -4.75 -7.22
CA SER A 144 11.48 -5.35 -8.34
C SER A 144 10.04 -4.84 -8.51
N ILE A 145 9.47 -4.22 -7.47
CA ILE A 145 8.06 -3.79 -7.49
C ILE A 145 7.86 -2.27 -7.45
N LEU A 146 8.93 -1.49 -7.28
CA LEU A 146 8.82 -0.03 -7.14
C LEU A 146 8.08 0.62 -8.29
N ALA A 147 8.43 0.24 -9.50
CA ALA A 147 7.87 0.79 -10.72
C ALA A 147 6.39 0.41 -10.88
N GLN A 148 6.05 -0.86 -10.62
CA GLN A 148 4.67 -1.32 -10.65
C GLN A 148 3.81 -0.64 -9.58
N PHE A 149 4.35 -0.47 -8.36
CA PHE A 149 3.65 0.21 -7.29
C PHE A 149 3.37 1.68 -7.64
N GLN A 150 4.37 2.37 -8.19
CA GLN A 150 4.25 3.74 -8.68
C GLN A 150 3.17 3.87 -9.76
N GLU A 151 3.15 2.95 -10.73
CA GLU A 151 2.16 2.91 -11.81
C GLU A 151 0.73 2.69 -11.30
N GLU A 152 0.52 1.71 -10.40
CA GLU A 152 -0.80 1.43 -9.82
C GLU A 152 -1.33 2.65 -9.03
N MET A 153 -0.47 3.33 -8.27
CA MET A 153 -0.85 4.53 -7.52
C MET A 153 -1.27 5.68 -8.44
N TRP A 154 -0.52 5.90 -9.52
CA TRP A 154 -0.84 6.97 -10.46
C TRP A 154 -2.06 6.64 -11.32
N ASN A 155 -2.07 5.50 -11.97
CA ASN A 155 -3.11 5.17 -12.95
C ASN A 155 -4.49 4.96 -12.30
N ARG A 156 -4.55 4.41 -11.09
CA ARG A 156 -5.82 4.11 -10.41
C ARG A 156 -6.27 5.18 -9.45
N PHE A 157 -5.32 5.82 -8.76
CA PHE A 157 -5.60 6.73 -7.65
C PHE A 157 -5.13 8.16 -7.90
N ALA A 158 -4.51 8.44 -9.05
CA ALA A 158 -3.89 9.72 -9.40
C ALA A 158 -2.96 10.27 -8.29
N ILE A 159 -2.31 9.35 -7.53
CA ILE A 159 -1.34 9.71 -6.50
C ILE A 159 0.06 9.61 -7.10
N PRO A 160 0.75 10.74 -7.31
CA PRO A 160 2.09 10.73 -7.88
C PRO A 160 3.11 10.32 -6.81
N PHE A 161 4.00 9.39 -7.15
CA PHE A 161 5.15 9.05 -6.34
C PHE A 161 6.42 9.26 -7.16
N VAL A 162 7.41 9.95 -6.58
CA VAL A 162 8.73 10.09 -7.18
C VAL A 162 9.62 8.96 -6.67
N ARG A 163 10.24 8.23 -7.60
CA ARG A 163 11.15 7.15 -7.26
C ARG A 163 12.51 7.73 -6.84
N LEU A 164 12.94 7.36 -5.63
CA LEU A 164 14.24 7.73 -5.08
C LEU A 164 15.14 6.51 -5.05
N ASP A 165 16.02 6.40 -6.02
CA ASP A 165 17.19 5.53 -5.95
C ASP A 165 18.42 6.34 -5.51
N SER A 166 19.58 5.68 -5.45
CA SER A 166 20.82 6.37 -5.11
C SER A 166 21.15 7.51 -6.07
N TYR A 167 20.86 7.33 -7.35
CA TYR A 167 21.06 8.34 -8.38
C TYR A 167 20.06 9.49 -8.26
N GLY A 168 18.79 9.18 -8.00
CA GLY A 168 17.74 10.17 -7.78
C GLY A 168 18.05 11.07 -6.60
N VAL A 169 18.50 10.51 -5.47
CA VAL A 169 18.94 11.29 -4.30
C VAL A 169 20.13 12.20 -4.64
N ASP A 170 21.12 11.70 -5.37
CA ASP A 170 22.28 12.50 -5.78
C ASP A 170 21.86 13.62 -6.77
N LYS A 171 20.94 13.36 -7.69
CA LYS A 171 20.35 14.37 -8.59
C LYS A 171 19.60 15.45 -7.83
N ILE A 172 18.84 15.11 -6.80
CA ILE A 172 18.17 16.09 -5.94
C ILE A 172 19.20 16.95 -5.21
N ARG A 173 20.28 16.34 -4.68
CA ARG A 173 21.35 17.07 -4.00
C ARG A 173 22.00 18.16 -4.86
N THR A 174 22.00 18.00 -6.18
CA THR A 174 22.50 19.07 -7.09
C THR A 174 21.49 20.21 -7.25
N LYS A 175 20.22 20.00 -6.94
CA LYS A 175 19.15 20.99 -7.09
C LYS A 175 18.85 21.76 -5.80
N ILE A 176 19.23 21.23 -4.63
CA ILE A 176 18.97 21.83 -3.33
C ILE A 176 20.24 22.31 -2.64
N PRO A 177 20.19 23.32 -1.74
CA PRO A 177 21.33 23.72 -0.93
C PRO A 177 21.89 22.55 -0.12
N ALA A 178 23.21 22.51 0.09
CA ALA A 178 23.92 21.40 0.75
C ALA A 178 23.44 21.09 2.18
N ASN A 179 22.80 22.05 2.86
CA ASN A 179 22.23 21.88 4.20
C ASN A 179 20.77 21.42 4.21
N LYS A 180 20.14 21.21 3.05
CA LYS A 180 18.76 20.72 2.95
C LYS A 180 18.73 19.21 2.83
N ASN A 181 17.68 18.61 3.39
CA ASN A 181 17.46 17.19 3.36
C ASN A 181 16.80 16.77 2.01
N PRO A 182 17.39 15.85 1.23
CA PRO A 182 16.80 15.38 -0.02
C PRO A 182 15.39 14.77 0.11
N PHE A 183 15.10 14.16 1.25
CA PHE A 183 13.76 13.57 1.51
C PHE A 183 12.68 14.62 1.80
N ASP A 184 13.05 15.90 1.98
CA ASP A 184 12.09 17.00 2.15
C ASP A 184 11.74 17.69 0.82
N TYR A 185 12.35 17.26 -0.30
CA TYR A 185 12.16 17.90 -1.60
C TYR A 185 10.85 17.52 -2.28
N TYR A 186 10.49 16.22 -2.24
CA TYR A 186 9.22 15.71 -2.74
C TYR A 186 8.30 15.28 -1.60
N ASP A 187 7.03 15.58 -1.73
CA ASP A 187 6.02 15.22 -0.72
C ASP A 187 5.73 13.70 -0.72
N LYS A 188 5.75 13.06 -1.88
CA LYS A 188 5.43 11.63 -2.04
C LYS A 188 6.56 10.89 -2.74
N THR A 189 7.15 9.94 -2.04
CA THR A 189 8.34 9.23 -2.52
C THR A 189 8.22 7.73 -2.34
N ILE A 190 8.84 6.99 -3.27
CA ILE A 190 8.98 5.54 -3.21
C ILE A 190 10.46 5.14 -3.35
N ILE A 191 10.92 4.26 -2.49
CA ILE A 191 12.33 3.85 -2.43
C ILE A 191 12.46 2.37 -2.07
N SER A 192 13.56 1.72 -2.52
CA SER A 192 13.81 0.35 -2.10
C SER A 192 14.39 0.29 -0.68
N ILE A 193 13.96 -0.74 0.07
CA ILE A 193 14.47 -0.98 1.42
C ILE A 193 15.98 -1.22 1.41
N ASP A 194 16.50 -1.88 0.37
CA ASP A 194 17.91 -2.19 0.24
C ASP A 194 18.77 -0.96 -0.03
N THR A 195 18.22 0.03 -0.71
CA THR A 195 18.86 1.33 -0.87
C THR A 195 18.84 2.11 0.44
N LEU A 196 17.69 2.15 1.12
CA LEU A 196 17.47 2.97 2.30
C LEU A 196 18.21 2.46 3.54
N LYS A 197 18.41 1.14 3.68
CA LYS A 197 19.12 0.53 4.82
C LYS A 197 20.60 0.90 4.94
N ASN A 198 21.16 1.61 3.96
CA ASN A 198 22.55 2.06 4.03
C ASN A 198 22.69 3.21 5.05
N ASP A 199 22.96 2.84 6.30
CA ASP A 199 23.05 3.75 7.45
C ASP A 199 24.03 4.90 7.25
N SER A 200 25.20 4.64 6.67
CA SER A 200 26.22 5.67 6.46
C SER A 200 25.77 6.78 5.50
N LYS A 201 24.82 6.46 4.60
CA LYS A 201 24.38 7.40 3.56
C LYS A 201 23.06 8.09 3.92
N PHE A 202 22.11 7.40 4.55
CA PHE A 202 20.73 7.88 4.64
C PHE A 202 20.22 8.10 6.07
N ARG A 203 20.75 7.43 7.08
CA ARG A 203 20.25 7.47 8.47
C ARG A 203 20.07 8.89 9.00
N HIS A 204 21.05 9.73 8.85
CA HIS A 204 21.01 11.12 9.35
C HIS A 204 19.93 11.99 8.69
N TYR A 205 19.50 11.67 7.45
CA TYR A 205 18.37 12.32 6.80
C TYR A 205 17.04 11.81 7.35
N ILE A 206 16.91 10.47 7.53
CA ILE A 206 15.70 9.82 8.04
C ILE A 206 15.40 10.30 9.46
N GLU A 207 16.40 10.39 10.32
CA GLU A 207 16.26 10.87 11.70
C GLU A 207 15.71 12.30 11.80
N LYS A 208 15.92 13.12 10.77
CA LYS A 208 15.48 14.53 10.71
C LYS A 208 14.18 14.70 9.93
N THR A 209 13.72 13.67 9.21
CA THR A 209 12.50 13.72 8.41
C THR A 209 11.32 13.14 9.19
N ARG A 210 10.14 13.71 8.98
CA ARG A 210 8.87 13.13 9.41
C ARG A 210 7.95 12.97 8.22
N TRP A 211 7.20 11.88 8.25
CA TRP A 211 6.17 11.56 7.27
C TRP A 211 4.81 11.50 7.92
N ASP A 212 3.77 11.88 7.18
CA ASP A 212 2.41 11.63 7.61
C ASP A 212 2.11 10.13 7.53
N ILE A 213 2.57 9.49 6.43
CA ILE A 213 2.35 8.07 6.19
C ILE A 213 3.65 7.40 5.75
N VAL A 214 3.94 6.26 6.35
CA VAL A 214 4.94 5.31 5.84
C VAL A 214 4.24 4.00 5.49
N VAL A 215 4.54 3.47 4.31
CA VAL A 215 4.11 2.14 3.88
C VAL A 215 5.35 1.26 3.75
N ILE A 216 5.36 0.08 4.38
CA ILE A 216 6.42 -0.91 4.24
C ILE A 216 5.80 -2.18 3.65
N ASP A 217 6.13 -2.45 2.40
CA ASP A 217 5.67 -3.66 1.73
C ASP A 217 6.60 -4.84 2.01
N GLU A 218 6.03 -6.06 1.98
CA GLU A 218 6.69 -7.30 2.38
C GLU A 218 7.36 -7.19 3.77
N CYS A 219 6.61 -6.71 4.76
CA CYS A 219 7.12 -6.38 6.10
C CYS A 219 7.74 -7.56 6.86
N HIS A 220 7.55 -8.80 6.40
CA HIS A 220 8.23 -9.97 6.97
C HIS A 220 9.77 -9.84 6.93
N ILE A 221 10.31 -9.09 5.95
CA ILE A 221 11.76 -8.89 5.83
C ILE A 221 12.34 -7.91 6.89
N VAL A 222 11.49 -7.15 7.56
CA VAL A 222 11.85 -6.19 8.61
C VAL A 222 11.45 -6.64 10.02
N ALA A 223 10.82 -7.81 10.14
CA ALA A 223 10.27 -8.31 11.39
C ALA A 223 11.35 -8.63 12.45
N ASN A 224 12.60 -8.92 12.04
CA ASN A 224 13.72 -9.10 12.95
C ASN A 224 14.33 -7.74 13.35
N SER A 225 14.11 -7.32 14.61
CA SER A 225 14.61 -6.05 15.16
C SER A 225 16.12 -5.89 15.12
N ASP A 226 16.88 -7.00 15.17
CA ASP A 226 18.34 -6.97 15.24
C ASP A 226 19.00 -6.88 13.84
N SER A 227 18.21 -6.91 12.80
CA SER A 227 18.69 -6.72 11.43
C SER A 227 18.71 -5.23 11.04
N GLN A 228 19.62 -4.84 10.14
CA GLN A 228 19.64 -3.47 9.60
C GLN A 228 18.30 -3.03 9.02
N ARG A 229 17.55 -3.94 8.38
CA ARG A 229 16.20 -3.66 7.86
C ARG A 229 15.20 -3.46 9.00
N GLY A 230 15.30 -4.25 10.08
CA GLY A 230 14.45 -4.11 11.26
C GLY A 230 14.71 -2.81 12.02
N GLU A 231 15.98 -2.45 12.22
CA GLU A 231 16.37 -1.16 12.84
C GLU A 231 15.84 0.03 12.03
N LEU A 232 15.97 -0.03 10.69
CA LEU A 232 15.41 0.98 9.80
C LEU A 232 13.89 1.09 9.93
N ALA A 233 13.16 -0.03 9.93
CA ALA A 233 11.71 -0.04 10.04
C ALA A 233 11.25 0.52 11.40
N ASN A 234 11.93 0.17 12.48
CA ASN A 234 11.70 0.75 13.80
C ASN A 234 11.92 2.27 13.81
N LEU A 235 12.99 2.75 13.19
CA LEU A 235 13.23 4.19 13.05
C LEU A 235 12.12 4.89 12.25
N LEU A 236 11.70 4.31 11.12
CA LEU A 236 10.61 4.85 10.29
C LEU A 236 9.28 4.86 11.06
N SER A 237 8.96 3.81 11.83
CA SER A 237 7.74 3.74 12.63
C SER A 237 7.65 4.87 13.68
N GLN A 238 8.80 5.32 14.21
CA GLN A 238 8.88 6.46 15.13
C GLN A 238 8.82 7.82 14.43
N ARG A 239 9.04 7.86 13.10
CA ARG A 239 9.10 9.08 12.29
C ARG A 239 7.86 9.30 11.42
N CYS A 240 6.80 8.53 11.62
CA CYS A 240 5.53 8.71 10.92
C CYS A 240 4.34 8.75 11.88
N GLU A 241 3.26 9.36 11.42
CA GLU A 241 1.98 9.36 12.12
C GLU A 241 1.21 8.05 11.81
N SER A 242 1.03 7.75 10.54
CA SER A 242 0.37 6.54 10.05
C SER A 242 1.38 5.55 9.51
N LEU A 243 1.18 4.25 9.78
CA LEU A 243 2.05 3.17 9.31
C LEU A 243 1.21 2.05 8.72
N ILE A 244 1.45 1.72 7.47
CA ILE A 244 0.86 0.54 6.84
C ILE A 244 1.95 -0.48 6.55
N LEU A 245 1.80 -1.64 7.14
CA LEU A 245 2.63 -2.80 6.86
C LEU A 245 1.85 -3.75 5.96
N THR A 246 2.48 -4.29 4.92
CA THR A 246 1.84 -5.29 4.05
C THR A 246 2.70 -6.54 3.96
N SER A 247 2.10 -7.71 4.02
CA SER A 247 2.76 -8.99 3.75
C SER A 247 1.73 -10.08 3.55
N ALA A 248 1.99 -11.03 2.68
CA ALA A 248 1.20 -12.26 2.63
C ALA A 248 1.52 -13.20 3.80
N THR A 249 2.74 -13.09 4.32
CA THR A 249 3.28 -13.94 5.40
C THR A 249 3.90 -13.07 6.50
N PRO A 250 3.10 -12.39 7.33
CA PRO A 250 3.61 -11.43 8.31
C PRO A 250 4.41 -12.08 9.44
N HIS A 251 4.35 -13.38 9.54
CA HIS A 251 4.89 -14.18 10.62
C HIS A 251 5.98 -15.12 10.08
N ASN A 252 7.19 -14.99 10.57
CA ASN A 252 8.29 -15.89 10.23
C ASN A 252 8.49 -17.01 11.27
N GLY A 253 7.41 -17.46 11.91
CA GLY A 253 7.42 -18.54 12.91
C GLY A 253 8.09 -18.20 14.25
N ARG A 254 8.54 -16.97 14.47
CA ARG A 254 8.96 -16.47 15.76
C ARG A 254 7.91 -15.49 16.28
N GLN A 255 7.26 -15.84 17.38
CA GLN A 255 6.28 -14.93 18.01
C GLN A 255 6.86 -13.52 18.24
N GLU A 256 8.16 -13.45 18.57
CA GLU A 256 8.87 -12.19 18.76
C GLU A 256 8.88 -11.31 17.49
N ASN A 257 9.05 -11.88 16.30
CA ASN A 257 9.08 -11.13 15.07
C ASN A 257 7.71 -10.54 14.72
N PHE A 258 6.64 -11.30 14.92
CA PHE A 258 5.28 -10.76 14.77
C PHE A 258 4.98 -9.71 15.83
N ALA A 259 5.38 -9.96 17.10
CA ALA A 259 5.28 -8.98 18.18
C ALA A 259 6.00 -7.67 17.84
N ASN A 260 7.16 -7.73 17.17
CA ASN A 260 7.89 -6.54 16.72
C ASN A 260 7.10 -5.75 15.65
N LEU A 261 6.47 -6.44 14.68
CA LEU A 261 5.62 -5.77 13.69
C LEU A 261 4.41 -5.07 14.35
N ILE A 262 3.76 -5.75 15.31
CA ILE A 262 2.63 -5.17 16.03
C ILE A 262 3.08 -3.99 16.90
N ARG A 263 4.26 -4.07 17.55
CA ARG A 263 4.81 -2.94 18.32
C ARG A 263 5.19 -1.74 17.46
N MET A 264 5.57 -1.94 16.20
CA MET A 264 5.75 -0.83 15.26
C MET A 264 4.42 -0.13 14.96
N ILE A 265 3.31 -0.88 14.95
CA ILE A 265 1.95 -0.35 14.76
C ILE A 265 1.48 0.33 16.03
N GLU A 266 1.45 -0.37 17.14
CA GLU A 266 1.03 0.15 18.44
C GLU A 266 1.94 -0.38 19.56
N PRO A 267 2.80 0.48 20.11
CA PRO A 267 3.75 0.07 21.16
C PRO A 267 3.07 -0.50 22.42
N THR A 268 1.81 -0.12 22.66
CA THR A 268 1.02 -0.55 23.83
C THR A 268 0.10 -1.74 23.54
N ALA A 269 0.15 -2.35 22.36
CA ALA A 269 -0.67 -3.51 22.02
C ALA A 269 -0.19 -4.80 22.71
N ILE A 270 1.11 -5.00 22.83
CA ILE A 270 1.73 -6.22 23.34
C ILE A 270 2.56 -5.92 24.58
N PRO A 271 2.19 -6.46 25.76
CA PRO A 271 2.92 -6.21 27.00
C PRO A 271 4.32 -6.90 27.02
N SER A 272 4.44 -8.11 26.50
CA SER A 272 5.73 -8.80 26.35
C SER A 272 5.76 -9.68 25.12
N ALA A 273 6.94 -9.89 24.52
CA ALA A 273 7.10 -10.65 23.28
C ALA A 273 6.73 -12.14 23.40
N GLY A 274 6.76 -12.71 24.61
CA GLY A 274 6.47 -14.12 24.89
C GLY A 274 5.07 -14.38 25.47
N ALA A 275 4.28 -13.34 25.75
CA ALA A 275 3.01 -13.47 26.46
C ALA A 275 1.95 -12.54 25.86
N TYR A 276 1.49 -12.83 24.66
CA TYR A 276 0.34 -12.17 24.04
C TYR A 276 -0.55 -13.21 23.36
N ASP A 277 -1.83 -12.89 23.26
CA ASP A 277 -2.84 -13.71 22.62
C ASP A 277 -3.52 -12.96 21.46
N ARG A 278 -4.50 -13.60 20.84
CA ARG A 278 -5.26 -13.05 19.72
C ARG A 278 -6.00 -11.75 20.08
N GLU A 279 -6.48 -11.64 21.32
CA GLU A 279 -7.24 -10.47 21.78
C GLU A 279 -6.39 -9.20 21.80
N HIS A 280 -5.09 -9.33 22.11
CA HIS A 280 -4.16 -8.21 22.10
C HIS A 280 -3.88 -7.63 20.72
N VAL A 281 -4.04 -8.44 19.66
CA VAL A 281 -3.57 -8.06 18.31
C VAL A 281 -4.67 -7.96 17.27
N LYS A 282 -5.88 -8.50 17.50
CA LYS A 282 -6.99 -8.59 16.54
C LYS A 282 -7.40 -7.27 15.89
N ASP A 283 -7.24 -6.15 16.61
CA ASP A 283 -7.65 -4.82 16.13
C ASP A 283 -6.62 -4.18 15.20
N TYR A 284 -5.39 -4.71 15.13
CA TYR A 284 -4.27 -4.10 14.43
C TYR A 284 -3.89 -4.75 13.11
N TYR A 285 -4.57 -5.83 12.73
CA TYR A 285 -4.32 -6.51 11.46
C TYR A 285 -5.57 -7.11 10.84
N VAL A 286 -5.48 -7.38 9.55
CA VAL A 286 -6.44 -8.21 8.82
C VAL A 286 -5.67 -9.28 8.06
N ARG A 287 -6.24 -10.50 8.02
CA ARG A 287 -5.70 -11.62 7.26
C ARG A 287 -6.86 -12.39 6.64
N ARG A 288 -6.88 -12.46 5.33
CA ARG A 288 -7.92 -13.14 4.55
C ARG A 288 -7.30 -13.92 3.41
N PHE A 289 -8.01 -14.92 2.96
CA PHE A 289 -7.65 -15.78 1.87
C PHE A 289 -8.73 -15.74 0.78
N LYS A 290 -8.45 -16.26 -0.42
CA LYS A 290 -9.42 -16.29 -1.53
C LYS A 290 -10.75 -16.94 -1.16
N ASN A 291 -10.73 -17.99 -0.34
CA ASN A 291 -11.94 -18.72 0.07
C ASN A 291 -12.75 -18.00 1.15
N ASP A 292 -12.18 -17.05 1.86
CA ASP A 292 -12.89 -16.23 2.84
C ASP A 292 -13.79 -15.19 2.18
N ILE A 293 -13.55 -14.89 0.90
CA ILE A 293 -14.33 -13.91 0.15
C ILE A 293 -15.67 -14.53 -0.26
N GLN A 294 -16.76 -14.03 0.34
CA GLN A 294 -18.11 -14.54 0.10
C GLN A 294 -18.82 -13.89 -1.11
N ASP A 295 -18.30 -12.76 -1.62
CA ASP A 295 -18.89 -12.04 -2.75
C ASP A 295 -18.73 -12.83 -4.05
N GLU A 296 -19.84 -13.33 -4.60
CA GLU A 296 -19.87 -14.11 -5.84
C GLU A 296 -19.38 -13.31 -7.06
N GLN A 297 -19.57 -11.97 -7.10
CA GLN A 297 -19.11 -11.15 -8.21
C GLN A 297 -17.58 -11.01 -8.16
N VAL A 298 -17.04 -10.92 -6.98
CA VAL A 298 -15.59 -10.89 -6.76
C VAL A 298 -14.97 -12.26 -7.07
N ARG A 299 -15.59 -13.35 -6.62
CA ARG A 299 -15.16 -14.72 -6.91
C ARG A 299 -15.08 -15.03 -8.41
N LYS A 300 -15.99 -14.50 -9.22
CA LYS A 300 -15.94 -14.66 -10.69
C LYS A 300 -14.70 -14.04 -11.34
N ASN A 301 -14.02 -13.10 -10.67
CA ASN A 301 -12.79 -12.48 -11.15
C ASN A 301 -11.54 -13.29 -10.82
N PHE A 302 -11.67 -14.37 -10.05
CA PHE A 302 -10.61 -15.34 -9.81
C PHE A 302 -10.86 -16.58 -10.67
N GLN A 303 -9.86 -16.99 -11.43
CA GLN A 303 -9.89 -18.27 -12.15
C GLN A 303 -9.37 -19.37 -11.23
N ASP A 304 -10.05 -20.51 -11.21
CA ASP A 304 -9.53 -21.66 -10.48
C ASP A 304 -8.28 -22.19 -11.16
N ARG A 305 -7.21 -22.34 -10.40
CA ARG A 305 -5.95 -22.88 -10.91
C ARG A 305 -6.04 -24.40 -11.11
N VAL A 306 -5.33 -24.89 -12.13
CA VAL A 306 -5.19 -26.32 -12.41
C VAL A 306 -3.74 -26.73 -12.11
N ILE A 307 -3.59 -27.68 -11.18
CA ILE A 307 -2.29 -28.24 -10.81
C ILE A 307 -2.05 -29.49 -11.64
N ILE A 308 -0.88 -29.59 -12.25
CA ILE A 308 -0.46 -30.69 -13.12
C ILE A 308 0.86 -31.29 -12.58
N PRO A 309 0.80 -32.44 -11.91
CA PRO A 309 2.01 -33.16 -11.53
C PRO A 309 2.64 -33.85 -12.78
N ASP A 310 3.87 -33.46 -13.10
CA ASP A 310 4.67 -34.07 -14.17
C ASP A 310 5.71 -35.00 -13.55
N TYR A 311 5.40 -36.29 -13.48
CA TYR A 311 6.33 -37.29 -12.95
C TYR A 311 7.46 -37.60 -13.93
N VAL A 312 8.68 -37.67 -13.41
CA VAL A 312 9.92 -37.85 -14.15
C VAL A 312 10.65 -39.10 -13.65
N LYS A 313 10.80 -40.12 -14.45
CA LYS A 313 11.63 -41.28 -14.11
C LYS A 313 13.10 -40.96 -14.32
N LEU A 314 13.89 -41.21 -13.30
CA LEU A 314 15.35 -41.06 -13.37
C LEU A 314 15.96 -42.08 -14.37
N ASN A 315 17.00 -41.66 -15.05
CA ASN A 315 17.79 -42.56 -15.88
C ASN A 315 18.83 -43.33 -15.03
N PRO A 316 19.47 -44.38 -15.58
CA PRO A 316 20.40 -45.23 -14.82
C PRO A 316 21.60 -44.50 -14.19
N LEU A 317 22.13 -43.43 -14.84
CA LEU A 317 23.23 -42.66 -14.30
C LEU A 317 22.77 -41.75 -13.14
N GLU A 318 21.57 -41.22 -13.25
CA GLU A 318 20.96 -40.42 -12.18
C GLU A 318 20.64 -41.30 -10.96
N GLU A 319 20.16 -42.54 -11.16
CA GLU A 319 19.97 -43.51 -10.09
C GLU A 319 21.29 -43.97 -9.45
N GLU A 320 22.36 -44.19 -10.26
CA GLU A 320 23.68 -44.48 -9.75
C GLU A 320 24.20 -43.36 -8.83
N TYR A 321 24.08 -42.10 -9.30
CA TYR A 321 24.45 -40.92 -8.49
C TYR A 321 23.70 -40.90 -7.15
N MET A 322 22.38 -41.05 -7.20
CA MET A 322 21.52 -41.03 -6.03
C MET A 322 21.86 -42.14 -5.03
N SER A 323 22.16 -43.34 -5.50
CA SER A 323 22.58 -44.45 -4.68
C SER A 323 23.89 -44.16 -3.92
N ILE A 324 24.90 -43.61 -4.60
CA ILE A 324 26.18 -43.23 -3.98
C ILE A 324 26.01 -42.10 -2.97
N GLN A 325 25.23 -41.08 -3.32
CA GLN A 325 24.93 -39.93 -2.45
C GLN A 325 24.24 -40.41 -1.16
N GLN A 326 23.31 -41.35 -1.25
CA GLN A 326 22.62 -41.92 -0.11
C GLN A 326 23.55 -42.79 0.75
N GLY A 327 24.43 -43.62 0.13
CA GLY A 327 25.47 -44.34 0.82
C GLY A 327 26.38 -43.43 1.62
N TYR A 328 26.85 -42.36 1.03
CA TYR A 328 27.63 -41.30 1.67
C TYR A 328 26.89 -40.68 2.85
N LYS A 329 25.63 -40.28 2.69
CA LYS A 329 24.78 -39.76 3.78
C LYS A 329 24.69 -40.75 4.94
N ALA A 330 24.42 -42.06 4.66
CA ALA A 330 24.24 -43.09 5.65
C ALA A 330 25.54 -43.34 6.43
N GLN A 331 26.70 -43.33 5.74
CA GLN A 331 28.02 -43.45 6.36
C GLN A 331 28.28 -42.25 7.30
N LYS A 332 28.12 -41.01 6.82
CA LYS A 332 28.36 -39.80 7.64
C LYS A 332 27.41 -39.71 8.83
N LYS A 333 26.17 -40.19 8.68
CA LYS A 333 25.20 -40.26 9.80
C LYS A 333 25.67 -41.21 10.90
N LYS A 334 26.31 -42.35 10.55
CA LYS A 334 26.92 -43.27 11.51
C LYS A 334 28.14 -42.67 12.22
N GLU A 335 28.91 -41.86 11.50
CA GLU A 335 30.13 -41.21 12.01
C GLU A 335 29.83 -39.99 12.91
N GLN A 336 28.87 -39.18 12.57
CA GLN A 336 28.65 -37.84 13.14
C GLN A 336 27.26 -37.63 13.76
N GLY A 337 26.34 -38.60 13.60
CA GLY A 337 24.93 -38.42 13.99
C GLY A 337 24.11 -37.63 12.96
N SER A 338 22.78 -37.54 13.16
CA SER A 338 21.84 -36.94 12.22
C SER A 338 22.08 -35.43 12.00
N ASP A 339 22.57 -34.71 12.96
CA ASP A 339 22.86 -33.27 12.88
C ASP A 339 24.31 -32.98 12.45
N GLY A 340 25.07 -34.00 12.02
CA GLY A 340 26.46 -33.89 11.60
C GLY A 340 26.62 -32.93 10.39
N PRO A 341 27.69 -32.12 10.32
CA PRO A 341 27.88 -31.14 9.26
C PRO A 341 27.94 -31.75 7.87
N ASP A 342 28.51 -32.99 7.72
CA ASP A 342 28.58 -33.70 6.45
C ASP A 342 27.25 -34.35 6.08
N VAL A 343 26.37 -34.68 7.04
CA VAL A 343 25.01 -35.13 6.79
C VAL A 343 24.18 -33.99 6.26
N LEU A 344 24.23 -32.82 6.91
CA LEU A 344 23.52 -31.66 6.44
C LEU A 344 24.02 -31.19 5.06
N TYR A 345 25.32 -31.26 4.81
CA TYR A 345 25.90 -31.00 3.49
C TYR A 345 25.35 -31.96 2.43
N SER A 346 25.30 -33.27 2.75
CA SER A 346 24.78 -34.31 1.85
C SER A 346 23.32 -34.06 1.49
N ILE A 347 22.50 -33.60 2.43
CA ILE A 347 21.09 -33.21 2.16
C ILE A 347 21.02 -31.96 1.26
N GLY A 348 21.89 -30.97 1.48
CA GLY A 348 22.00 -29.80 0.61
C GLY A 348 22.46 -30.16 -0.81
N LEU A 349 23.36 -31.14 -0.94
CA LEU A 349 23.79 -31.66 -2.23
C LEU A 349 22.65 -32.41 -2.94
N PHE A 350 21.87 -33.20 -2.21
CA PHE A 350 20.67 -33.85 -2.70
C PHE A 350 19.64 -32.84 -3.24
N LYS A 351 19.34 -31.80 -2.46
CA LYS A 351 18.46 -30.71 -2.89
C LYS A 351 18.97 -30.02 -4.17
N SER A 352 20.30 -29.86 -4.28
CA SER A 352 20.90 -29.28 -5.50
C SER A 352 20.76 -30.22 -6.70
N PHE A 353 20.83 -31.54 -6.51
CA PHE A 353 20.62 -32.52 -7.58
C PHE A 353 19.17 -32.54 -8.06
N LEU A 354 18.18 -32.47 -7.13
CA LEU A 354 16.76 -32.37 -7.48
C LEU A 354 16.46 -31.10 -8.29
N SER A 355 17.30 -30.06 -8.25
CA SER A 355 17.22 -28.92 -9.14
C SER A 355 17.87 -29.27 -10.50
N SER A 356 19.15 -29.61 -10.52
CA SER A 356 19.82 -30.13 -11.73
C SER A 356 21.18 -30.77 -11.42
N PRO A 357 21.69 -31.67 -12.28
CA PRO A 357 23.05 -32.20 -12.19
C PRO A 357 24.13 -31.10 -12.18
N GLU A 358 23.90 -29.99 -12.92
CA GLU A 358 24.80 -28.85 -12.97
C GLU A 358 24.87 -28.10 -11.63
N ALA A 359 23.73 -27.94 -10.95
CA ALA A 359 23.66 -27.33 -9.63
C ALA A 359 24.32 -28.20 -8.55
N ALA A 360 24.16 -29.53 -8.65
CA ALA A 360 24.84 -30.46 -7.78
C ALA A 360 26.37 -30.44 -7.99
N LEU A 361 26.81 -30.40 -9.22
CA LEU A 361 28.24 -30.34 -9.58
C LEU A 361 28.87 -29.02 -9.08
N GLU A 362 28.20 -27.92 -9.21
CA GLU A 362 28.67 -26.62 -8.68
C GLU A 362 28.81 -26.67 -7.15
N THR A 363 27.83 -27.22 -6.45
CA THR A 363 27.84 -27.37 -5.00
C THR A 363 28.98 -28.27 -4.52
N LEU A 364 29.18 -29.39 -5.21
CA LEU A 364 30.22 -30.36 -4.90
C LEU A 364 31.62 -29.81 -5.18
N ASN A 365 31.83 -29.12 -6.30
CA ASN A 365 33.10 -28.49 -6.65
C ASN A 365 33.49 -27.40 -5.65
N LYS A 366 32.56 -26.60 -5.15
CA LYS A 366 32.82 -25.62 -4.08
C LYS A 366 33.32 -26.29 -2.80
N ARG A 367 32.74 -27.42 -2.41
CA ARG A 367 33.15 -28.18 -1.23
C ARG A 367 34.51 -28.82 -1.43
N LEU A 368 34.77 -29.48 -2.59
CA LEU A 368 36.05 -30.09 -2.90
C LEU A 368 37.18 -29.06 -2.87
N LYS A 369 36.96 -27.89 -3.49
CA LYS A 369 37.94 -26.81 -3.46
C LYS A 369 38.24 -26.32 -2.04
N ALA A 370 37.22 -26.16 -1.18
CA ALA A 370 37.42 -25.77 0.22
C ALA A 370 38.19 -26.82 1.03
N ILE A 371 38.02 -28.13 0.74
CA ILE A 371 38.76 -29.21 1.35
C ILE A 371 40.23 -29.16 0.91
N GLU A 372 40.49 -28.99 -0.39
CA GLU A 372 41.85 -28.86 -0.94
C GLU A 372 42.59 -27.64 -0.38
N GLU A 373 41.91 -26.49 -0.31
CA GLU A 373 42.46 -25.24 0.27
C GLU A 373 42.78 -25.39 1.80
N SER A 374 42.08 -26.28 2.50
CA SER A 374 42.38 -26.61 3.93
C SER A 374 43.49 -27.63 4.11
N GLY A 375 44.04 -28.15 3.02
CA GLY A 375 45.12 -29.13 3.05
C GLY A 375 44.68 -30.56 3.37
N ASN A 376 43.38 -30.86 3.31
CA ASN A 376 42.81 -32.18 3.55
C ASN A 376 42.60 -32.92 2.23
N GLU A 377 42.61 -34.26 2.26
CA GLU A 377 42.26 -35.08 1.12
C GLU A 377 40.73 -35.20 0.99
N PRO A 378 40.17 -35.03 -0.22
CA PRO A 378 38.75 -35.24 -0.44
C PRO A 378 38.35 -36.72 -0.23
N ASP A 379 37.12 -36.91 0.26
CA ASP A 379 36.53 -38.24 0.34
C ASP A 379 36.38 -38.87 -1.05
N PRO A 380 36.83 -40.13 -1.25
CA PRO A 380 36.76 -40.82 -2.55
C PRO A 380 35.32 -40.86 -3.12
N GLU A 381 34.29 -40.97 -2.27
CA GLU A 381 32.89 -40.96 -2.71
C GLU A 381 32.46 -39.61 -3.30
N MET A 382 33.01 -38.50 -2.77
CA MET A 382 32.77 -37.20 -3.33
C MET A 382 33.38 -37.05 -4.75
N ILE A 383 34.56 -37.62 -4.96
CA ILE A 383 35.20 -37.63 -6.27
C ILE A 383 34.37 -38.48 -7.23
N ASN A 384 33.91 -39.66 -6.81
CA ASN A 384 33.05 -40.52 -7.63
C ASN A 384 31.72 -39.84 -8.01
N MET A 385 31.05 -39.18 -7.05
CA MET A 385 29.85 -38.37 -7.30
C MET A 385 30.12 -37.30 -8.34
N ARG A 386 31.23 -36.57 -8.27
CA ARG A 386 31.64 -35.55 -9.25
C ARG A 386 31.77 -36.15 -10.65
N ASP A 387 32.47 -37.30 -10.75
CA ASP A 387 32.74 -37.92 -12.06
C ASP A 387 31.45 -38.43 -12.71
N ILE A 388 30.49 -38.94 -11.92
CA ILE A 388 29.16 -39.33 -12.45
C ILE A 388 28.36 -38.12 -12.91
N LEU A 389 28.32 -37.03 -12.11
CA LEU A 389 27.66 -35.80 -12.52
C LEU A 389 28.23 -35.22 -13.81
N GLN A 390 29.57 -35.28 -13.99
CA GLN A 390 30.19 -34.87 -15.22
C GLN A 390 29.81 -35.78 -16.40
N LYS A 391 29.62 -37.10 -16.19
CA LYS A 391 29.13 -38.02 -17.22
C LYS A 391 27.68 -37.67 -17.59
N ILE A 392 26.78 -37.49 -16.64
CA ILE A 392 25.37 -37.07 -16.90
C ILE A 392 25.33 -35.80 -17.74
N ILE A 393 26.10 -34.80 -17.35
CA ILE A 393 26.14 -33.50 -18.06
C ILE A 393 26.73 -33.68 -19.49
N SER A 394 27.83 -34.43 -19.62
CA SER A 394 28.49 -34.62 -20.91
C SER A 394 27.71 -35.50 -21.90
N SER A 395 26.97 -36.49 -21.39
CA SER A 395 26.05 -37.31 -22.18
C SER A 395 24.74 -36.59 -22.49
N ASN A 396 24.52 -35.45 -21.88
CA ASN A 396 23.32 -34.66 -22.04
C ASN A 396 22.03 -35.38 -21.52
N GLU A 397 22.20 -36.38 -20.66
CA GLU A 397 21.13 -37.21 -20.08
C GLU A 397 20.57 -36.58 -18.79
N ASN A 398 19.64 -35.65 -18.93
CA ASN A 398 18.90 -35.04 -17.79
C ASN A 398 17.42 -35.34 -17.99
N SER A 399 16.91 -36.29 -17.21
CA SER A 399 15.52 -36.77 -17.32
C SER A 399 14.49 -35.70 -17.11
N LYS A 400 14.70 -34.81 -16.14
CA LYS A 400 13.82 -33.70 -15.83
C LYS A 400 13.75 -32.69 -16.96
N TYR A 401 14.90 -32.40 -17.59
CA TYR A 401 14.93 -31.51 -18.74
C TYR A 401 14.17 -32.11 -19.93
N PHE A 402 14.32 -33.38 -20.18
CA PHE A 402 13.60 -34.04 -21.28
C PHE A 402 12.09 -34.04 -21.08
N LYS A 403 11.62 -34.23 -19.84
CA LYS A 403 10.21 -34.13 -19.52
C LYS A 403 9.68 -32.71 -19.80
N LEU A 404 10.40 -31.67 -19.36
CA LEU A 404 10.05 -30.28 -19.67
C LEU A 404 10.03 -30.04 -21.20
N TYR A 405 11.04 -30.50 -21.89
CA TYR A 405 11.15 -30.35 -23.36
C TYR A 405 10.00 -31.03 -24.10
N ASP A 406 9.61 -32.24 -23.69
CA ASP A 406 8.49 -32.96 -24.28
C ASP A 406 7.17 -32.26 -23.97
N THR A 407 6.98 -31.81 -22.74
CA THR A 407 5.79 -31.02 -22.35
C THR A 407 5.66 -29.73 -23.15
N LEU A 408 6.76 -29.00 -23.35
CA LEU A 408 6.78 -27.79 -24.21
C LEU A 408 6.42 -28.13 -25.67
N LYS A 409 6.87 -29.27 -26.18
CA LYS A 409 6.52 -29.74 -27.52
C LYS A 409 5.04 -30.15 -27.64
N GLU A 410 4.49 -30.86 -26.65
CA GLU A 410 3.08 -31.21 -26.61
C GLU A 410 2.20 -29.95 -26.61
N LEU A 411 2.64 -28.92 -25.94
CA LEU A 411 2.01 -27.58 -25.93
C LEU A 411 2.26 -26.82 -27.27
N LYS A 412 3.02 -27.40 -28.22
CA LYS A 412 3.40 -26.76 -29.48
C LYS A 412 4.19 -25.46 -29.32
N TRP A 413 4.83 -25.28 -28.16
CA TRP A 413 5.66 -24.12 -27.90
C TRP A 413 7.04 -24.28 -28.56
N ALA A 414 7.53 -23.24 -29.18
CA ALA A 414 8.83 -23.24 -29.89
C ALA A 414 9.60 -21.91 -29.73
N GLY A 415 9.15 -21.02 -28.88
CA GLY A 415 9.76 -19.70 -28.67
C GLY A 415 9.59 -18.73 -29.84
N ARG A 416 8.57 -18.91 -30.67
CA ARG A 416 8.31 -18.08 -31.86
C ARG A 416 7.45 -16.87 -31.49
N PRO A 417 7.54 -15.78 -32.26
CA PRO A 417 6.57 -14.70 -32.15
C PRO A 417 5.14 -15.24 -32.29
N GLY A 418 4.27 -14.96 -31.30
CA GLY A 418 2.89 -15.46 -31.25
C GLY A 418 2.67 -16.71 -30.39
N ASP A 419 3.72 -17.42 -29.97
CA ASP A 419 3.58 -18.49 -28.98
C ASP A 419 3.13 -17.90 -27.63
N GLU A 420 2.41 -18.71 -26.84
CA GLU A 420 2.05 -18.34 -25.47
C GLU A 420 3.29 -18.10 -24.60
N ARG A 421 3.15 -17.25 -23.60
CA ARG A 421 4.23 -16.94 -22.66
C ARG A 421 4.16 -17.88 -21.48
N TYR A 422 5.31 -18.42 -21.11
CA TYR A 422 5.44 -19.31 -19.98
C TYR A 422 6.51 -18.81 -19.00
N VAL A 423 6.41 -19.27 -17.77
CA VAL A 423 7.37 -18.98 -16.70
C VAL A 423 7.88 -20.29 -16.12
N ILE A 424 9.17 -20.39 -15.92
CA ILE A 424 9.80 -21.50 -15.21
C ILE A 424 10.44 -20.97 -13.93
N PHE A 425 10.20 -21.61 -12.81
CA PHE A 425 10.84 -21.32 -11.53
C PHE A 425 11.90 -22.35 -11.18
N SER A 426 13.04 -21.87 -10.69
CA SER A 426 14.09 -22.69 -10.09
C SER A 426 14.86 -21.92 -9.02
N GLU A 427 15.25 -22.59 -7.93
CA GLU A 427 16.05 -22.00 -6.85
C GLU A 427 17.51 -21.73 -7.26
N ARG A 428 18.05 -22.52 -8.20
CA ARG A 428 19.48 -22.55 -8.48
C ARG A 428 19.84 -21.80 -9.75
N ILE A 429 20.78 -20.86 -9.65
CA ILE A 429 21.23 -20.06 -10.80
C ILE A 429 21.86 -20.95 -11.88
N ALA A 430 22.62 -21.98 -11.51
CA ALA A 430 23.19 -22.93 -12.46
C ALA A 430 22.09 -23.64 -13.28
N THR A 431 20.99 -24.03 -12.65
CA THR A 431 19.83 -24.62 -13.32
C THR A 431 19.16 -23.62 -14.28
N ILE A 432 19.00 -22.37 -13.86
CA ILE A 432 18.42 -21.30 -14.70
C ILE A 432 19.24 -21.11 -15.98
N GLN A 433 20.55 -21.04 -15.85
CA GLN A 433 21.46 -20.88 -16.99
C GLN A 433 21.43 -22.10 -17.91
N MET A 434 21.51 -23.31 -17.34
CA MET A 434 21.40 -24.57 -18.08
C MET A 434 20.09 -24.64 -18.87
N LEU A 435 18.96 -24.33 -18.24
CA LEU A 435 17.65 -24.33 -18.91
C LEU A 435 17.62 -23.35 -20.07
N ARG A 436 18.07 -22.11 -19.88
CA ARG A 436 18.13 -21.11 -20.94
C ARG A 436 18.94 -21.61 -22.14
N ASP A 437 20.18 -22.07 -21.90
CA ASP A 437 21.09 -22.44 -22.95
C ASP A 437 20.60 -23.69 -23.73
N ARG A 438 20.06 -24.70 -23.00
CA ARG A 438 19.53 -25.90 -23.63
C ARG A 438 18.26 -25.67 -24.43
N ILE A 439 17.28 -24.91 -23.83
CA ILE A 439 16.03 -24.59 -24.53
C ILE A 439 16.33 -23.82 -25.82
N MET A 440 17.20 -22.82 -25.75
CA MET A 440 17.59 -22.05 -26.96
C MET A 440 18.20 -22.95 -28.02
N LYS A 441 19.09 -23.84 -27.63
CA LYS A 441 19.75 -24.78 -28.54
C LYS A 441 18.78 -25.81 -29.15
N ASP A 442 17.99 -26.48 -28.32
CA ASP A 442 17.19 -27.63 -28.73
C ASP A 442 15.93 -27.22 -29.52
N PHE A 443 15.34 -26.06 -29.22
CA PHE A 443 14.29 -25.44 -30.04
C PHE A 443 14.84 -24.60 -31.21
N LYS A 444 16.17 -24.48 -31.32
CA LYS A 444 16.85 -23.71 -32.40
C LYS A 444 16.40 -22.24 -32.44
N ILE A 445 16.20 -21.64 -31.24
CA ILE A 445 15.74 -20.26 -31.09
C ILE A 445 16.91 -19.33 -31.43
N LYS A 446 16.72 -18.44 -32.38
CA LYS A 446 17.74 -17.49 -32.83
C LYS A 446 17.65 -16.15 -32.09
N ASN A 447 16.45 -15.82 -31.63
CA ASN A 447 16.20 -14.59 -30.89
C ASN A 447 16.57 -14.79 -29.42
N GLU A 448 17.65 -14.17 -28.98
CA GLU A 448 18.13 -14.25 -27.59
C GLU A 448 17.13 -13.66 -26.60
N ASN A 449 16.26 -12.74 -27.03
CA ASN A 449 15.24 -12.14 -26.18
C ASN A 449 14.03 -13.06 -25.95
N ALA A 450 13.88 -14.14 -26.75
CA ALA A 450 12.71 -15.02 -26.57
C ALA A 450 12.77 -15.87 -25.31
N VAL A 451 13.98 -16.15 -24.79
CA VAL A 451 14.20 -16.92 -23.54
C VAL A 451 15.10 -16.12 -22.60
N CYS A 452 14.54 -15.58 -21.55
CA CYS A 452 15.26 -14.71 -20.63
C CYS A 452 15.42 -15.34 -19.25
N ALA A 453 16.58 -15.13 -18.62
CA ALA A 453 16.82 -15.48 -17.22
C ALA A 453 16.58 -14.27 -16.34
N PHE A 454 15.77 -14.42 -15.29
CA PHE A 454 15.41 -13.39 -14.33
C PHE A 454 15.89 -13.76 -12.93
N THR A 455 16.94 -13.09 -12.46
CA THR A 455 17.62 -13.45 -11.21
C THR A 455 17.83 -12.25 -10.31
N GLY A 456 18.02 -12.49 -9.01
CA GLY A 456 18.28 -11.44 -8.03
C GLY A 456 19.63 -10.72 -8.20
N ASN A 457 20.54 -11.25 -9.03
CA ASN A 457 21.84 -10.63 -9.29
C ASN A 457 21.79 -9.53 -10.38
N MET A 458 20.67 -9.40 -11.09
CA MET A 458 20.45 -8.34 -12.08
C MET A 458 20.33 -6.98 -11.41
N SER A 459 20.72 -5.92 -12.13
CA SER A 459 20.48 -4.55 -11.68
C SER A 459 18.98 -4.23 -11.67
N ASP A 460 18.59 -3.24 -10.86
CA ASP A 460 17.19 -2.81 -10.74
C ASP A 460 16.58 -2.41 -12.09
N VAL A 461 17.37 -1.70 -12.90
CA VAL A 461 16.95 -1.22 -14.22
C VAL A 461 16.71 -2.38 -15.19
N GLU A 462 17.57 -3.41 -15.16
CA GLU A 462 17.41 -4.60 -16.00
C GLU A 462 16.21 -5.44 -15.56
N GLN A 463 16.00 -5.63 -14.25
CA GLN A 463 14.84 -6.34 -13.74
C GLN A 463 13.54 -5.63 -14.15
N GLU A 464 13.48 -4.32 -13.95
CA GLU A 464 12.34 -3.50 -14.32
C GLU A 464 12.03 -3.58 -15.82
N ALA A 465 13.03 -3.35 -16.65
CA ALA A 465 12.88 -3.38 -18.12
C ALA A 465 12.38 -4.75 -18.61
N MET A 466 12.88 -5.85 -18.03
CA MET A 466 12.47 -7.20 -18.41
C MET A 466 11.03 -7.52 -18.02
N ILE A 467 10.60 -7.13 -16.82
CA ILE A 467 9.21 -7.33 -16.37
C ILE A 467 8.25 -6.44 -17.13
N GLU A 468 8.65 -5.19 -17.37
CA GLU A 468 7.85 -4.28 -18.19
C GLU A 468 7.65 -4.86 -19.59
N ASP A 469 8.72 -5.34 -20.23
CA ASP A 469 8.65 -5.97 -21.53
C ASP A 469 7.80 -7.24 -21.50
N PHE A 470 8.00 -8.14 -20.55
CA PHE A 470 7.19 -9.37 -20.41
C PHE A 470 5.69 -9.07 -20.23
N SER A 471 5.35 -7.91 -19.70
CA SER A 471 3.97 -7.49 -19.44
C SER A 471 3.28 -6.82 -20.64
N LYS A 472 3.97 -6.61 -21.78
CA LYS A 472 3.43 -6.02 -23.03
C LYS A 472 2.96 -7.09 -24.01
N GLU A 473 1.94 -6.80 -24.81
CA GLU A 473 1.40 -7.76 -25.80
C GLU A 473 2.41 -8.15 -26.87
N ASP A 474 3.18 -7.20 -27.35
CA ASP A 474 4.15 -7.32 -28.44
C ASP A 474 5.56 -7.75 -28.00
N SER A 475 5.74 -8.04 -26.71
CA SER A 475 7.01 -8.53 -26.16
C SER A 475 7.58 -9.70 -26.99
N GLU A 476 8.88 -9.69 -27.17
CA GLU A 476 9.60 -10.81 -27.78
C GLU A 476 9.79 -11.99 -26.82
N ILE A 477 9.71 -11.74 -25.49
CA ILE A 477 9.90 -12.77 -24.46
C ILE A 477 8.76 -13.77 -24.53
N ARG A 478 9.11 -15.05 -24.71
CA ARG A 478 8.16 -16.19 -24.73
C ARG A 478 8.34 -17.11 -23.53
N LEU A 479 9.53 -17.09 -22.94
CA LEU A 479 9.84 -17.88 -21.76
C LEU A 479 10.68 -17.05 -20.80
N LEU A 480 10.21 -16.91 -19.56
CA LEU A 480 10.94 -16.27 -18.49
C LEU A 480 11.35 -17.34 -17.46
N ILE A 481 12.64 -17.49 -17.21
CA ILE A 481 13.17 -18.45 -16.23
C ILE A 481 13.59 -17.66 -15.00
N CYS A 482 12.87 -17.85 -13.88
CA CYS A 482 12.95 -17.01 -12.69
C CYS A 482 13.62 -17.72 -11.51
N SER A 483 14.43 -16.98 -10.75
CA SER A 483 14.78 -17.34 -9.39
C SER A 483 13.75 -16.78 -8.40
N ASP A 484 13.60 -17.42 -7.22
CA ASP A 484 12.70 -16.95 -6.17
C ASP A 484 13.05 -15.53 -5.73
N ALA A 485 14.33 -15.25 -5.49
CA ALA A 485 14.80 -13.93 -5.08
C ALA A 485 14.55 -12.85 -6.15
N GLY A 486 14.73 -13.18 -7.43
CA GLY A 486 14.49 -12.23 -8.53
C GLY A 486 13.01 -11.89 -8.71
N SER A 487 12.13 -12.89 -8.56
CA SER A 487 10.71 -12.75 -8.86
C SER A 487 9.87 -12.30 -7.67
N GLN A 488 10.47 -12.01 -6.54
CA GLN A 488 9.74 -11.62 -5.34
C GLN A 488 8.94 -10.33 -5.59
N GLY A 489 7.61 -10.37 -5.33
CA GLY A 489 6.71 -9.24 -5.52
C GLY A 489 6.20 -9.00 -6.95
N VAL A 490 6.82 -9.58 -7.98
CA VAL A 490 6.53 -9.31 -9.40
C VAL A 490 5.21 -9.92 -9.87
N ASN A 491 4.50 -9.21 -10.76
CA ASN A 491 3.26 -9.69 -11.40
C ASN A 491 3.55 -10.23 -12.81
N LEU A 492 3.23 -11.51 -13.03
CA LEU A 492 3.49 -12.17 -14.30
C LEU A 492 2.19 -12.59 -15.03
N HIS A 493 1.02 -12.34 -14.45
CA HIS A 493 -0.29 -12.85 -14.87
C HIS A 493 -0.91 -12.19 -16.10
N TYR A 494 -0.40 -11.05 -16.58
CA TYR A 494 -1.06 -10.26 -17.64
C TYR A 494 -1.18 -11.02 -18.97
N TYR A 495 -0.11 -11.66 -19.40
CA TYR A 495 -0.06 -12.46 -20.63
C TYR A 495 0.48 -13.87 -20.42
N CYS A 496 0.65 -14.29 -19.17
CA CYS A 496 1.12 -15.62 -18.81
C CYS A 496 0.10 -16.29 -17.88
N ASN A 497 -0.35 -17.47 -18.28
CA ASN A 497 -1.25 -18.29 -17.46
C ASN A 497 -0.69 -19.72 -17.26
N ARG A 498 0.57 -19.99 -17.60
CA ARG A 498 1.18 -21.30 -17.43
C ARG A 498 2.57 -21.16 -16.81
N MET A 499 2.79 -21.95 -15.76
CA MET A 499 4.02 -21.93 -14.98
C MET A 499 4.53 -23.36 -14.77
N PHE A 500 5.85 -23.51 -14.78
CA PHE A 500 6.55 -24.74 -14.47
C PHE A 500 7.41 -24.54 -13.22
N ASN A 501 7.14 -25.26 -12.14
CA ASN A 501 8.06 -25.39 -11.04
C ASN A 501 9.05 -26.50 -11.42
N TYR A 502 10.23 -26.10 -11.91
CA TYR A 502 11.25 -27.05 -12.36
C TYR A 502 11.89 -27.77 -11.18
N ASP A 503 12.16 -27.04 -10.10
CA ASP A 503 12.43 -27.62 -8.78
C ASP A 503 11.32 -27.17 -7.80
N ILE A 504 11.07 -28.02 -6.81
CA ILE A 504 10.06 -27.77 -5.80
C ILE A 504 10.76 -27.24 -4.57
N PRO A 505 10.44 -26.02 -4.11
CA PRO A 505 10.99 -25.50 -2.89
C PRO A 505 10.52 -26.35 -1.69
N TRP A 506 11.39 -26.57 -0.71
CA TRP A 506 11.02 -27.29 0.52
C TRP A 506 10.26 -26.39 1.51
N SER A 507 9.42 -25.57 0.97
CA SER A 507 8.54 -24.65 1.68
C SER A 507 7.24 -24.44 0.90
N LEU A 508 6.14 -24.76 1.53
CA LEU A 508 4.81 -24.54 0.96
C LEU A 508 4.52 -23.04 0.77
N ILE A 509 5.03 -22.21 1.67
CA ILE A 509 4.94 -20.75 1.58
C ILE A 509 5.61 -20.25 0.31
N THR A 510 6.83 -20.71 0.02
CA THR A 510 7.55 -20.32 -1.20
C THR A 510 6.82 -20.80 -2.45
N LEU A 511 6.27 -22.02 -2.40
CA LEU A 511 5.49 -22.61 -3.48
C LEU A 511 4.26 -21.75 -3.80
N GLU A 512 3.48 -21.36 -2.78
CA GLU A 512 2.32 -20.49 -2.94
C GLU A 512 2.72 -19.07 -3.41
N GLN A 513 3.84 -18.56 -2.95
CA GLN A 513 4.37 -17.29 -3.45
C GLN A 513 4.71 -17.35 -4.95
N ARG A 514 5.28 -18.47 -5.45
CA ARG A 514 5.49 -18.71 -6.88
C ARG A 514 4.16 -18.76 -7.62
N ASN A 515 3.23 -19.59 -7.16
CA ASN A 515 1.91 -19.78 -7.78
C ASN A 515 1.15 -18.46 -7.89
N GLY A 516 1.18 -17.63 -6.86
CA GLY A 516 0.55 -16.32 -6.84
C GLY A 516 1.15 -15.28 -7.80
N ARG A 517 2.22 -15.60 -8.56
CA ARG A 517 2.73 -14.72 -9.62
C ARG A 517 1.84 -14.75 -10.86
N ILE A 518 1.15 -15.87 -11.12
CA ILE A 518 0.20 -16.01 -12.23
C ILE A 518 -1.24 -16.24 -11.76
N ASP A 519 -1.45 -16.84 -10.60
CA ASP A 519 -2.75 -17.07 -9.98
C ASP A 519 -3.15 -15.86 -9.11
N ARG A 520 -3.73 -14.84 -9.74
CA ARG A 520 -3.95 -13.54 -9.13
C ARG A 520 -5.26 -12.90 -9.59
N TYR A 521 -5.80 -11.97 -8.77
CA TYR A 521 -6.92 -11.12 -9.17
C TYR A 521 -6.65 -10.43 -10.50
N GLY A 522 -7.60 -10.54 -11.45
CA GLY A 522 -7.47 -10.01 -12.81
C GLY A 522 -6.84 -10.95 -13.82
N GLN A 523 -6.47 -12.17 -13.45
CA GLN A 523 -6.10 -13.22 -14.39
C GLN A 523 -7.31 -13.61 -15.25
N LYS A 524 -7.20 -13.45 -16.58
CA LYS A 524 -8.30 -13.67 -17.53
C LYS A 524 -8.41 -15.11 -18.04
N LYS A 525 -7.33 -15.89 -17.87
CA LYS A 525 -7.25 -17.30 -18.33
C LYS A 525 -7.01 -18.22 -17.13
N THR A 526 -7.48 -19.48 -17.20
CA THR A 526 -7.19 -20.49 -16.17
C THR A 526 -5.67 -20.63 -15.97
N PRO A 527 -5.16 -20.45 -14.74
CA PRO A 527 -3.75 -20.69 -14.43
C PRO A 527 -3.45 -22.19 -14.44
N TYR A 528 -2.46 -22.60 -15.21
CA TYR A 528 -1.93 -23.97 -15.22
C TYR A 528 -0.57 -24.00 -14.54
N ILE A 529 -0.44 -24.81 -13.49
CA ILE A 529 0.77 -24.92 -12.68
C ILE A 529 1.33 -26.33 -12.79
N HIS A 530 2.48 -26.48 -13.40
CA HIS A 530 3.18 -27.74 -13.57
C HIS A 530 4.21 -27.92 -12.44
N TYR A 531 4.28 -29.12 -11.88
CA TYR A 531 5.30 -29.53 -10.93
C TYR A 531 6.06 -30.69 -11.50
N LEU A 532 7.38 -30.53 -11.73
CA LEU A 532 8.24 -31.62 -12.20
C LEU A 532 8.79 -32.38 -10.99
N ILE A 533 8.31 -33.62 -10.82
CA ILE A 533 8.58 -34.46 -9.67
C ILE A 533 9.40 -35.67 -10.12
N GLU A 534 10.60 -35.84 -9.57
CA GLU A 534 11.44 -36.98 -9.84
C GLU A 534 10.96 -38.22 -9.10
N GLU A 535 10.84 -39.33 -9.81
CA GLU A 535 10.54 -40.67 -9.28
C GLU A 535 11.76 -41.57 -9.40
N SER A 536 12.08 -42.27 -8.31
CA SER A 536 13.12 -43.30 -8.31
C SER A 536 12.55 -44.67 -7.88
N ASP A 537 13.08 -45.71 -8.43
CA ASP A 537 12.74 -47.09 -8.05
C ASP A 537 13.44 -47.53 -6.74
N LEU A 538 14.38 -46.73 -6.19
CA LEU A 538 15.05 -46.96 -4.92
C LEU A 538 14.09 -46.71 -3.74
N LYS A 539 13.77 -47.80 -2.99
CA LYS A 539 12.75 -47.77 -1.92
C LYS A 539 12.99 -46.69 -0.85
N GLU A 540 14.25 -46.41 -0.51
CA GLU A 540 14.63 -45.45 0.52
C GLU A 540 14.47 -44.01 0.05
N LEU A 541 14.54 -43.77 -1.26
CA LEU A 541 14.33 -42.44 -1.85
C LEU A 541 12.87 -42.10 -2.05
N LYS A 542 11.95 -43.08 -2.03
CA LYS A 542 10.52 -42.82 -2.09
C LYS A 542 10.03 -41.94 -0.93
N THR A 543 10.74 -41.95 0.17
CA THR A 543 10.41 -41.11 1.33
C THR A 543 10.60 -39.63 1.02
N ASP A 544 11.63 -39.24 0.30
CA ASP A 544 11.98 -37.86 -0.01
C ASP A 544 11.04 -37.28 -1.10
N LEU A 545 10.71 -38.08 -2.09
CA LEU A 545 9.70 -37.73 -3.11
C LEU A 545 8.28 -37.66 -2.51
N ARG A 546 7.99 -38.50 -1.51
CA ARG A 546 6.71 -38.48 -0.81
C ARG A 546 6.51 -37.20 -0.01
N ILE A 547 7.58 -36.53 0.43
CA ILE A 547 7.47 -35.20 1.06
C ILE A 547 6.91 -34.20 0.06
N LEU A 548 7.40 -34.23 -1.16
CA LEU A 548 6.96 -33.36 -2.23
C LEU A 548 5.51 -33.69 -2.63
N GLU A 549 5.18 -34.97 -2.73
CA GLU A 549 3.80 -35.44 -2.94
C GLU A 549 2.87 -34.99 -1.78
N VAL A 550 3.30 -35.16 -0.54
CA VAL A 550 2.54 -34.73 0.64
C VAL A 550 2.36 -33.22 0.67
N LEU A 551 3.37 -32.42 0.30
CA LEU A 551 3.23 -30.97 0.19
C LEU A 551 2.23 -30.59 -0.90
N MET A 552 2.22 -31.30 -2.02
CA MET A 552 1.29 -31.08 -3.14
C MET A 552 -0.13 -31.53 -2.84
N ASP A 553 -0.30 -32.74 -2.26
CA ASP A 553 -1.60 -33.21 -1.82
C ASP A 553 -2.22 -32.28 -0.78
N LYS A 554 -1.41 -31.74 0.13
CA LYS A 554 -1.82 -30.72 1.09
C LYS A 554 -2.17 -29.40 0.41
N GLU A 555 -1.40 -28.97 -0.57
CA GLU A 555 -1.74 -27.78 -1.35
C GLU A 555 -3.11 -27.93 -2.02
N ILE A 556 -3.37 -29.10 -2.64
CA ILE A 556 -4.66 -29.40 -3.30
C ILE A 556 -5.79 -29.46 -2.26
N GLU A 557 -5.58 -30.08 -1.12
CA GLU A 557 -6.58 -30.22 -0.06
C GLU A 557 -6.88 -28.89 0.61
N VAL A 558 -5.84 -28.09 0.86
CA VAL A 558 -5.96 -26.75 1.46
C VAL A 558 -6.66 -25.78 0.52
N ASN A 559 -6.32 -25.79 -0.76
CA ASN A 559 -7.03 -25.00 -1.76
C ASN A 559 -8.50 -25.37 -1.89
N LYS A 560 -8.85 -26.64 -1.69
CA LYS A 560 -10.26 -27.10 -1.69
C LYS A 560 -11.00 -26.76 -0.40
N THR A 561 -10.31 -26.78 0.75
CA THR A 561 -10.96 -26.72 2.07
C THR A 561 -10.85 -25.36 2.75
N LEU A 562 -9.71 -24.65 2.60
CA LEU A 562 -9.37 -23.44 3.34
C LEU A 562 -8.88 -22.27 2.45
N GLY A 563 -8.59 -22.51 1.18
CA GLY A 563 -8.24 -21.51 0.17
C GLY A 563 -6.81 -21.00 0.22
N ASP A 564 -6.05 -21.28 1.23
CA ASP A 564 -4.62 -20.95 1.29
C ASP A 564 -3.89 -21.74 2.39
N THR A 565 -2.63 -22.00 2.15
CA THR A 565 -1.69 -22.72 3.03
C THR A 565 -1.31 -21.94 4.29
N GLY A 566 -1.50 -20.64 4.31
CA GLY A 566 -1.12 -19.77 5.43
C GLY A 566 -1.86 -20.05 6.73
N SER A 567 -3.07 -20.65 6.68
CA SER A 567 -3.82 -21.04 7.88
C SER A 567 -3.26 -22.30 8.56
N ILE A 568 -2.53 -23.13 7.80
CA ILE A 568 -1.92 -24.37 8.32
C ILE A 568 -0.56 -24.09 8.91
N THR A 569 0.14 -23.08 8.37
CA THR A 569 1.52 -22.75 8.74
C THR A 569 1.62 -21.52 9.62
N GLU A 570 0.62 -21.24 10.46
CA GLU A 570 0.68 -20.11 11.41
C GLU A 570 1.97 -20.03 12.23
N LEU A 571 2.76 -21.10 12.24
CA LEU A 571 3.98 -21.25 13.01
C LEU A 571 5.27 -21.37 12.17
N LEU A 572 5.23 -21.47 10.84
CA LEU A 572 6.39 -21.83 10.03
C LEU A 572 6.80 -20.73 9.04
N THR A 573 8.10 -20.46 8.93
CA THR A 573 8.70 -19.70 7.82
C THR A 573 9.19 -20.63 6.74
N PRO A 574 9.44 -20.14 5.51
CA PRO A 574 10.12 -20.91 4.48
C PRO A 574 11.41 -21.59 5.00
N GLU A 575 12.23 -20.86 5.76
CA GLU A 575 13.49 -21.41 6.31
C GLU A 575 13.26 -22.43 7.43
N LYS A 576 12.20 -22.29 8.21
CA LYS A 576 11.86 -23.27 9.25
C LYS A 576 11.23 -24.52 8.64
N GLU A 577 10.34 -24.39 7.67
CA GLU A 577 9.80 -25.50 6.90
C GLU A 577 10.95 -26.28 6.26
N GLU A 578 11.88 -25.59 5.60
CA GLU A 578 13.06 -26.20 5.00
C GLU A 578 13.93 -26.91 6.03
N ARG A 579 14.16 -26.30 7.22
CA ARG A 579 14.94 -26.92 8.30
C ARG A 579 14.22 -28.12 8.90
N LEU A 580 12.90 -28.09 9.04
CA LEU A 580 12.13 -29.24 9.53
C LEU A 580 12.18 -30.39 8.53
N ILE A 581 11.98 -30.12 7.26
CA ILE A 581 12.11 -31.11 6.21
C ILE A 581 13.55 -31.65 6.17
N THR A 582 14.56 -30.79 6.25
CA THR A 582 15.97 -31.19 6.31
C THR A 582 16.27 -32.12 7.49
N LYS A 583 15.74 -31.79 8.69
CA LYS A 583 15.90 -32.63 9.89
C LYS A 583 15.17 -33.98 9.77
N ALA A 584 13.99 -33.98 9.23
CA ALA A 584 13.22 -35.19 9.04
C ALA A 584 13.92 -36.12 8.02
N ILE A 585 14.47 -35.55 6.94
CA ILE A 585 15.31 -36.30 6.00
C ILE A 585 16.61 -36.81 6.67
N ALA A 586 17.21 -36.03 7.56
CA ALA A 586 18.39 -36.46 8.33
C ALA A 586 18.08 -37.63 9.28
N ASN A 587 16.90 -37.65 9.88
CA ASN A 587 16.47 -38.68 10.82
C ASN A 587 15.89 -39.93 10.14
N ASP A 588 15.65 -39.94 8.83
CA ASP A 588 14.98 -40.98 8.08
C ASP A 588 13.55 -41.29 8.63
N GLU A 589 12.83 -40.24 9.05
CA GLU A 589 11.49 -40.35 9.59
C GLU A 589 10.50 -40.73 8.48
N GLU A 590 9.71 -41.82 8.69
CA GLU A 590 8.65 -42.23 7.75
C GLU A 590 7.42 -41.34 7.83
N ASP A 591 7.16 -40.79 9.01
CA ASP A 591 6.07 -39.84 9.28
C ASP A 591 6.65 -38.46 9.61
N LEU A 592 6.75 -37.60 8.60
CA LEU A 592 7.33 -36.29 8.67
C LEU A 592 6.55 -35.30 9.54
N LEU A 593 5.37 -35.65 9.94
CA LEU A 593 4.46 -34.83 10.74
C LEU A 593 4.11 -35.51 12.07
N GLY A 594 4.89 -36.55 12.44
CA GLY A 594 4.70 -37.40 13.59
C GLY A 594 4.00 -36.78 14.79
N GLY A 595 2.74 -37.15 15.02
CA GLY A 595 1.97 -36.79 16.20
C GLY A 595 1.34 -35.40 16.22
N PHE A 596 1.46 -34.63 15.14
CA PHE A 596 0.71 -33.40 14.94
C PHE A 596 -0.29 -33.61 13.81
N ASP A 597 -1.51 -33.11 14.01
CA ASP A 597 -2.46 -33.00 12.92
C ASP A 597 -1.95 -31.97 11.89
N ILE A 598 -2.64 -31.88 10.78
CA ILE A 598 -2.38 -30.95 9.68
C ILE A 598 -2.30 -29.47 10.15
N PHE A 599 -2.76 -29.20 11.37
CA PHE A 599 -2.89 -27.87 11.98
C PHE A 599 -1.82 -27.60 13.07
N GLY A 600 -0.88 -28.53 13.28
CA GLY A 600 0.13 -28.42 14.34
C GLY A 600 -0.42 -28.69 15.75
N ASN A 601 -1.62 -29.27 15.88
CA ASN A 601 -2.18 -29.67 17.15
C ASN A 601 -1.80 -31.12 17.47
N PRO A 602 -1.50 -31.46 18.75
CA PRO A 602 -1.25 -32.84 19.13
C PRO A 602 -2.52 -33.69 18.85
N THR A 603 -2.36 -34.81 18.16
CA THR A 603 -3.44 -35.78 17.91
C THR A 603 -3.92 -36.41 19.22
N GLY A 604 -4.93 -35.83 19.79
CA GLY A 604 -5.64 -36.29 20.99
C GLY A 604 -6.88 -35.50 21.22
N ASP A 605 -8.01 -36.15 21.15
CA ASP A 605 -9.40 -35.68 21.35
C ASP A 605 -9.60 -34.27 21.88
N SER A 606 -10.38 -33.51 21.10
CA SER A 606 -11.07 -32.26 21.49
C SER A 606 -10.37 -30.94 21.19
N ALA A 607 -10.54 -30.43 19.98
CA ALA A 607 -10.94 -29.04 19.80
C ALA A 607 -11.67 -28.88 18.47
N VAL A 608 -12.97 -28.81 18.53
CA VAL A 608 -13.80 -28.23 17.48
C VAL A 608 -13.34 -26.79 17.35
N ILE A 609 -12.53 -26.51 16.33
CA ILE A 609 -12.30 -25.12 15.91
C ILE A 609 -13.64 -24.67 15.35
N GLU A 610 -14.41 -23.99 16.17
CA GLU A 610 -15.53 -23.23 15.69
C GLU A 610 -15.03 -22.36 14.55
N LYS A 611 -15.60 -22.56 13.35
CA LYS A 611 -15.55 -21.59 12.26
C LYS A 611 -16.19 -20.31 12.78
N THR A 612 -15.43 -19.49 13.44
CA THR A 612 -15.78 -18.10 13.55
C THR A 612 -15.51 -17.46 12.18
N SER A 613 -16.48 -17.67 11.26
CA SER A 613 -16.77 -16.61 10.29
C SER A 613 -17.11 -15.41 11.16
N ALA A 614 -16.09 -14.59 11.48
CA ALA A 614 -16.33 -13.26 11.94
C ALA A 614 -17.20 -12.64 10.85
N ILE A 615 -18.48 -12.41 11.16
CA ILE A 615 -19.33 -11.58 10.33
C ILE A 615 -18.59 -10.26 10.29
N GLU A 616 -17.91 -10.00 9.18
CA GLU A 616 -17.24 -8.71 8.99
C GLU A 616 -18.35 -7.67 9.08
N GLU A 617 -18.22 -6.74 10.03
CA GLU A 617 -19.12 -5.61 10.08
C GLU A 617 -19.07 -4.92 8.71
N PRO A 618 -20.24 -4.64 8.09
CA PRO A 618 -20.26 -4.05 6.77
C PRO A 618 -19.50 -2.72 6.79
N CYS A 619 -18.53 -2.57 5.92
CA CYS A 619 -17.75 -1.35 5.78
C CYS A 619 -18.70 -0.18 5.46
N MET A 620 -18.78 0.81 6.34
CA MET A 620 -19.63 1.96 6.13
C MET A 620 -19.01 2.90 5.10
N THR A 621 -19.63 2.95 3.92
CA THR A 621 -19.35 3.95 2.89
C THR A 621 -20.43 5.02 2.88
N GLU A 622 -20.07 6.25 2.56
CA GLU A 622 -21.00 7.34 2.29
C GLU A 622 -20.73 7.98 0.93
N GLU A 623 -21.78 8.42 0.28
CA GLU A 623 -21.63 9.25 -0.91
C GLU A 623 -21.20 10.65 -0.48
N THR A 624 -20.23 11.21 -1.20
CA THR A 624 -19.81 12.59 -0.98
C THR A 624 -20.97 13.51 -1.35
N GLU A 625 -21.35 14.39 -0.44
CA GLU A 625 -22.39 15.40 -0.70
C GLU A 625 -21.97 16.30 -1.86
N SER A 626 -22.88 16.57 -2.78
CA SER A 626 -22.65 17.47 -3.92
C SER A 626 -23.89 18.31 -4.22
N ILE A 627 -23.65 19.57 -4.55
CA ILE A 627 -24.69 20.51 -5.07
C ILE A 627 -24.97 20.23 -6.55
N PHE A 628 -24.01 19.61 -7.24
CA PHE A 628 -24.11 19.22 -8.65
C PHE A 628 -24.67 17.81 -8.78
N GLY A 629 -25.31 17.53 -9.93
CA GLY A 629 -25.86 16.19 -10.20
C GLY A 629 -24.79 15.12 -10.42
N ASP A 630 -23.63 15.53 -10.95
CA ASP A 630 -22.49 14.67 -11.24
C ASP A 630 -21.16 15.45 -11.18
N ASP A 631 -20.07 14.72 -11.06
CA ASP A 631 -18.72 15.29 -10.94
C ASP A 631 -18.27 16.00 -12.22
N PHE A 632 -18.61 15.44 -13.41
CA PHE A 632 -18.19 16.01 -14.68
C PHE A 632 -18.79 17.41 -14.87
N THR A 633 -20.05 17.59 -14.55
CA THR A 633 -20.75 18.91 -14.64
C THR A 633 -20.06 19.94 -13.72
N PHE A 634 -19.70 19.56 -12.50
CA PHE A 634 -18.96 20.46 -11.61
C PHE A 634 -17.64 20.93 -12.23
N TYR A 635 -16.80 20.01 -12.72
CA TYR A 635 -15.50 20.38 -13.28
C TYR A 635 -15.63 21.15 -14.60
N ALA A 636 -16.61 20.82 -15.44
CA ALA A 636 -16.87 21.53 -16.67
C ALA A 636 -17.28 22.98 -16.44
N GLU A 637 -18.20 23.21 -15.50
CA GLU A 637 -18.63 24.57 -15.11
C GLU A 637 -17.50 25.33 -14.39
N MET A 638 -16.68 24.66 -13.59
CA MET A 638 -15.49 25.25 -12.97
C MET A 638 -14.53 25.78 -14.04
N MET A 639 -14.19 24.99 -15.05
CA MET A 639 -13.27 25.42 -16.11
C MET A 639 -13.87 26.59 -16.89
N SER A 640 -15.18 26.58 -17.18
CA SER A 640 -15.87 27.69 -17.86
C SER A 640 -15.85 28.98 -17.04
N LEU A 641 -16.01 28.89 -15.71
CA LEU A 641 -15.87 30.04 -14.82
C LEU A 641 -14.44 30.58 -14.80
N LEU A 642 -13.45 29.69 -14.68
CA LEU A 642 -12.03 30.08 -14.68
C LEU A 642 -11.60 30.72 -16.00
N GLU A 643 -12.17 30.31 -17.14
CA GLU A 643 -12.00 30.98 -18.43
C GLU A 643 -12.57 32.41 -18.40
N SER A 644 -13.80 32.59 -17.88
CA SER A 644 -14.42 33.90 -17.72
C SER A 644 -13.64 34.84 -16.79
N LYS A 645 -12.91 34.29 -15.83
CA LYS A 645 -12.03 35.01 -14.89
C LYS A 645 -10.59 35.13 -15.36
N HIS A 646 -10.28 34.70 -16.59
CA HIS A 646 -8.96 34.75 -17.22
C HIS A 646 -7.83 33.94 -16.50
N TYR A 647 -8.18 32.96 -15.71
CA TYR A 647 -7.22 31.98 -15.13
C TYR A 647 -6.78 30.92 -16.16
N VAL A 648 -7.65 30.62 -17.12
CA VAL A 648 -7.40 29.68 -18.23
C VAL A 648 -7.88 30.29 -19.53
N THR A 649 -7.36 29.78 -20.63
CA THR A 649 -7.81 30.11 -21.98
C THR A 649 -8.54 28.91 -22.60
N ARG A 650 -9.27 29.15 -23.67
CA ARG A 650 -9.98 28.07 -24.38
C ARG A 650 -9.05 27.02 -25.00
N ASP A 651 -7.78 27.35 -25.16
CA ASP A 651 -6.76 26.42 -25.65
C ASP A 651 -6.20 25.52 -24.55
N ASP A 652 -6.47 25.82 -23.27
CA ASP A 652 -5.93 25.08 -22.13
C ASP A 652 -6.78 23.85 -21.76
N TYR A 653 -8.01 23.76 -22.27
CA TYR A 653 -8.91 22.64 -21.98
C TYR A 653 -9.91 22.36 -23.10
N THR A 654 -10.41 21.12 -23.16
CA THR A 654 -11.57 20.75 -24.00
C THR A 654 -12.54 19.91 -23.19
N LEU A 655 -13.83 20.00 -23.51
CA LEU A 655 -14.90 19.27 -22.84
C LEU A 655 -15.67 18.43 -23.85
N GLU A 656 -15.86 17.15 -23.55
CA GLU A 656 -16.70 16.24 -24.34
C GLU A 656 -17.78 15.62 -23.48
N SER A 657 -18.97 16.21 -23.48
CA SER A 657 -20.09 15.81 -22.62
C SER A 657 -20.66 14.43 -22.98
N THR A 658 -20.48 13.96 -24.21
CA THR A 658 -21.03 12.66 -24.66
C THR A 658 -20.40 11.49 -23.92
N HIS A 659 -19.13 11.61 -23.54
CA HIS A 659 -18.36 10.58 -22.87
C HIS A 659 -17.81 11.01 -21.50
N ASN A 660 -18.28 12.12 -20.94
CA ASN A 660 -17.84 12.69 -19.67
C ASN A 660 -16.32 12.81 -19.57
N TYR A 661 -15.70 13.34 -20.62
CA TYR A 661 -14.26 13.42 -20.68
C TYR A 661 -13.77 14.86 -20.91
N MET A 662 -12.67 15.19 -20.26
CA MET A 662 -12.01 16.50 -20.28
C MET A 662 -10.54 16.31 -20.68
N THR A 663 -10.01 17.20 -21.53
CA THR A 663 -8.57 17.36 -21.68
C THR A 663 -8.10 18.60 -20.97
N LEU A 664 -6.90 18.50 -20.37
CA LEU A 664 -6.21 19.64 -19.76
C LEU A 664 -4.79 19.74 -20.34
N ARG A 665 -4.50 20.87 -20.96
CA ARG A 665 -3.18 21.11 -21.56
C ARG A 665 -2.11 21.35 -20.49
N ASN A 666 -1.01 20.62 -20.56
CA ASN A 666 0.13 20.84 -19.70
C ASN A 666 0.92 22.08 -20.16
N ASN A 667 0.45 23.26 -19.80
CA ASN A 667 1.16 24.52 -20.06
C ASN A 667 2.30 24.74 -19.04
N LYS A 668 3.17 25.74 -19.29
CA LYS A 668 4.33 26.03 -18.44
C LYS A 668 3.98 26.30 -16.96
N THR A 669 2.81 26.85 -16.68
CA THR A 669 2.36 27.13 -15.32
C THR A 669 1.97 25.83 -14.62
N LEU A 670 1.14 25.02 -15.26
CA LEU A 670 0.71 23.73 -14.75
C LEU A 670 1.92 22.79 -14.56
N ASP A 671 2.86 22.73 -15.51
CA ASP A 671 4.06 21.90 -15.42
C ASP A 671 4.93 22.24 -14.19
N ARG A 672 5.03 23.54 -13.84
CA ARG A 672 5.75 23.97 -12.63
C ARG A 672 5.03 23.54 -11.34
N VAL A 673 3.72 23.61 -11.32
CA VAL A 673 2.91 23.17 -10.18
C VAL A 673 2.98 21.65 -9.99
N LEU A 674 3.07 20.93 -11.10
CA LEU A 674 3.15 19.46 -11.13
C LEU A 674 4.58 18.91 -10.98
N PHE A 675 5.45 19.63 -10.24
CA PHE A 675 6.85 19.21 -10.05
C PHE A 675 7.00 17.87 -9.29
N ASP A 676 5.99 17.50 -8.48
CA ASP A 676 5.92 16.23 -7.75
C ASP A 676 5.41 15.05 -8.60
N VAL A 677 4.90 15.34 -9.81
CA VAL A 677 4.50 14.27 -10.74
C VAL A 677 5.74 13.82 -11.51
N PRO A 678 6.03 12.51 -11.58
CA PRO A 678 7.15 12.00 -12.36
C PRO A 678 7.11 12.49 -13.80
N ASP A 679 8.28 12.88 -14.35
CA ASP A 679 8.36 13.43 -15.72
C ASP A 679 7.82 12.45 -16.77
N GLU A 680 7.97 11.13 -16.52
CA GLU A 680 7.47 10.08 -17.41
C GLU A 680 5.93 9.92 -17.35
N ALA A 681 5.30 10.35 -16.25
CA ALA A 681 3.86 10.18 -16.00
C ALA A 681 3.03 11.38 -16.45
N LYS A 682 3.65 12.52 -16.73
CA LYS A 682 2.96 13.73 -17.19
C LYS A 682 3.16 13.93 -18.70
N PRO A 683 2.18 14.51 -19.41
CA PRO A 683 2.36 14.89 -20.80
C PRO A 683 3.51 15.89 -20.95
N GLU A 684 4.17 15.87 -22.12
CA GLU A 684 5.12 16.93 -22.47
C GLU A 684 4.45 18.33 -22.43
N ILE A 685 5.25 19.38 -22.35
CA ILE A 685 4.73 20.75 -22.41
C ILE A 685 3.94 20.92 -23.72
N ASN A 686 2.69 21.40 -23.62
CA ASN A 686 1.65 21.47 -24.64
C ASN A 686 1.01 20.13 -25.05
N GLY A 687 1.35 19.03 -24.40
CA GLY A 687 0.55 17.80 -24.45
C GLY A 687 -0.63 17.85 -23.49
N ASP A 688 -1.56 16.91 -23.61
CA ASP A 688 -2.82 16.93 -22.89
C ASP A 688 -2.96 15.78 -21.90
N PHE A 689 -3.38 16.09 -20.66
CA PHE A 689 -3.99 15.10 -19.76
C PHE A 689 -5.41 14.78 -20.28
N LYS A 690 -5.76 13.52 -20.30
CA LYS A 690 -7.11 13.04 -20.65
C LYS A 690 -7.78 12.48 -19.40
N LEU A 691 -8.80 13.16 -18.93
CA LEU A 691 -9.46 12.87 -17.67
C LEU A 691 -10.93 12.48 -17.88
N THR A 692 -11.40 11.44 -17.21
CA THR A 692 -12.80 11.02 -17.28
C THR A 692 -13.32 10.58 -15.91
N THR A 693 -14.61 10.77 -15.65
CA THR A 693 -15.30 10.22 -14.47
C THR A 693 -15.68 8.75 -14.65
N ASP A 694 -15.58 8.23 -15.88
CA ASP A 694 -15.88 6.83 -16.16
C ASP A 694 -14.69 5.91 -15.83
N LYS A 695 -14.86 5.10 -14.79
CA LYS A 695 -13.85 4.17 -14.31
C LYS A 695 -13.53 3.06 -15.30
N GLU A 696 -14.53 2.58 -16.06
CA GLU A 696 -14.34 1.51 -17.03
C GLU A 696 -13.40 1.97 -18.14
N THR A 697 -13.59 3.18 -18.65
CA THR A 697 -12.69 3.80 -19.62
C THR A 697 -11.25 3.90 -19.10
N VAL A 698 -11.06 4.29 -17.83
CA VAL A 698 -9.72 4.35 -17.22
C VAL A 698 -9.10 2.96 -17.10
N MET A 699 -9.86 1.97 -16.61
CA MET A 699 -9.38 0.59 -16.49
C MET A 699 -9.04 -0.02 -17.85
N GLU A 700 -9.85 0.24 -18.88
CA GLU A 700 -9.51 -0.16 -20.24
C GLU A 700 -8.26 0.54 -20.78
N ALA A 701 -8.06 1.83 -20.46
CA ALA A 701 -6.84 2.55 -20.82
C ALA A 701 -5.60 1.96 -20.16
N ILE A 702 -5.69 1.55 -18.88
CA ILE A 702 -4.64 0.82 -18.17
C ILE A 702 -4.33 -0.51 -18.89
N ASP A 703 -5.34 -1.27 -19.26
CA ASP A 703 -5.16 -2.52 -20.00
C ASP A 703 -4.57 -2.25 -21.41
N LYS A 704 -5.00 -1.18 -22.08
CA LYS A 704 -4.50 -0.79 -23.41
C LYS A 704 -3.06 -0.30 -23.39
N SER A 705 -2.62 0.35 -22.30
CA SER A 705 -1.22 0.80 -22.16
C SER A 705 -0.22 -0.34 -22.20
N ARG A 706 -0.69 -1.57 -21.90
CA ARG A 706 0.08 -2.82 -21.98
C ARG A 706 0.00 -3.52 -23.35
N LYS A 707 -0.90 -3.07 -24.25
CA LYS A 707 -1.19 -3.80 -25.51
C LYS A 707 -0.33 -3.40 -26.70
N LYS A 708 0.20 -2.19 -26.79
CA LYS A 708 1.02 -1.77 -27.94
C LYS A 708 2.13 -0.84 -27.52
N ASP A 709 3.35 -1.14 -27.90
CA ASP A 709 4.46 -0.20 -27.84
C ASP A 709 5.14 -0.03 -29.20
N SER A 710 5.26 1.21 -29.66
CA SER A 710 6.03 1.62 -30.83
C SER A 710 7.31 2.38 -30.44
N GLY A 711 7.79 2.27 -29.19
CA GLY A 711 8.94 3.03 -28.71
C GLY A 711 9.58 2.49 -27.42
N ARG A 712 10.83 2.83 -27.19
CA ARG A 712 11.54 2.57 -25.92
C ARG A 712 11.01 3.51 -24.84
N GLY A 713 10.30 3.00 -23.87
CA GLY A 713 9.83 3.72 -22.67
C GLY A 713 8.50 3.21 -22.15
N ARG A 714 8.29 3.43 -20.86
CA ARG A 714 7.07 3.06 -20.16
C ARG A 714 5.89 3.90 -20.67
N LYS A 715 4.79 3.27 -21.05
CA LYS A 715 3.54 3.96 -21.36
C LYS A 715 2.62 3.97 -20.15
N TRP A 716 2.33 5.15 -19.67
CA TRP A 716 1.30 5.40 -18.67
C TRP A 716 -0.08 5.35 -19.34
N ALA A 717 -1.13 5.07 -18.54
CA ALA A 717 -2.49 5.03 -19.08
C ALA A 717 -2.86 6.38 -19.72
N GLU A 718 -3.46 6.32 -20.91
CA GLU A 718 -3.86 7.51 -21.68
C GLU A 718 -4.96 8.30 -20.97
N PHE A 719 -5.91 7.60 -20.32
CA PHE A 719 -6.98 8.20 -19.54
C PHE A 719 -6.71 8.01 -18.05
N GLN A 720 -6.99 9.07 -17.30
CA GLN A 720 -6.90 9.11 -15.84
C GLN A 720 -8.23 9.50 -15.23
N ILE A 721 -8.40 9.18 -13.96
CA ILE A 721 -9.64 9.47 -13.25
C ILE A 721 -9.77 11.00 -12.99
N LEU A 722 -10.92 11.54 -13.35
CA LEU A 722 -11.31 12.93 -13.08
C LEU A 722 -11.93 13.01 -11.69
N TYR A 723 -11.17 13.45 -10.71
CA TYR A 723 -11.64 13.64 -9.34
C TYR A 723 -10.72 14.58 -8.52
N ASP A 724 -11.13 14.91 -7.31
CA ASP A 724 -10.52 15.97 -6.47
C ASP A 724 -9.03 15.77 -6.15
N LEU A 725 -8.54 14.53 -6.11
CA LEU A 725 -7.14 14.24 -5.76
C LEU A 725 -6.19 14.29 -6.96
N HIS A 726 -6.70 14.41 -8.19
CA HIS A 726 -5.82 14.55 -9.35
C HIS A 726 -5.06 15.90 -9.26
N PRO A 727 -3.70 15.89 -9.31
CA PRO A 727 -2.91 17.12 -9.04
C PRO A 727 -3.26 18.31 -9.94
N ALA A 728 -3.55 18.08 -11.23
CA ALA A 728 -3.96 19.15 -12.14
C ALA A 728 -5.35 19.71 -11.76
N ILE A 729 -6.28 18.87 -11.32
CA ILE A 729 -7.61 19.31 -10.86
C ILE A 729 -7.47 20.10 -9.56
N HIS A 730 -6.68 19.64 -8.63
CA HIS A 730 -6.42 20.35 -7.39
C HIS A 730 -5.83 21.75 -7.62
N TYR A 731 -4.98 21.92 -8.62
CA TYR A 731 -4.51 23.25 -9.03
C TYR A 731 -5.65 24.16 -9.48
N TYR A 732 -6.55 23.69 -10.34
CA TYR A 732 -7.69 24.52 -10.81
C TYR A 732 -8.70 24.78 -9.71
N GLN A 733 -8.91 23.86 -8.78
CA GLN A 733 -9.72 24.11 -7.57
C GLN A 733 -9.08 25.21 -6.71
N SER A 734 -7.76 25.26 -6.60
CA SER A 734 -7.05 26.34 -5.90
C SER A 734 -7.19 27.67 -6.64
N CYS A 735 -7.21 27.68 -7.98
CA CYS A 735 -7.53 28.87 -8.77
C CYS A 735 -8.95 29.37 -8.50
N LEU A 736 -9.93 28.47 -8.38
CA LEU A 736 -11.30 28.83 -8.05
C LEU A 736 -11.42 29.46 -6.64
N ASP A 737 -10.72 28.90 -5.63
CA ASP A 737 -10.66 29.52 -4.28
C ASP A 737 -10.00 30.91 -4.32
N SER A 738 -9.12 31.16 -5.26
CA SER A 738 -8.43 32.43 -5.47
C SER A 738 -9.22 33.47 -6.26
N CYS A 739 -10.39 33.11 -6.77
CA CYS A 739 -11.27 34.05 -7.48
C CYS A 739 -11.96 35.08 -6.55
N LEU A 740 -11.90 34.86 -5.24
CA LEU A 740 -12.40 35.77 -4.21
C LEU A 740 -11.30 36.13 -3.22
N ASP A 741 -11.31 37.36 -2.75
CA ASP A 741 -10.48 37.76 -1.60
C ASP A 741 -10.98 37.06 -0.33
N LYS A 742 -10.11 36.92 0.66
CA LYS A 742 -10.43 36.16 1.89
C LYS A 742 -11.52 36.79 2.77
N ASP A 743 -11.77 38.07 2.61
CA ASP A 743 -12.80 38.85 3.29
C ASP A 743 -14.08 39.08 2.43
N GLN A 744 -14.18 38.36 1.30
CA GLN A 744 -15.32 38.43 0.40
C GLN A 744 -16.14 37.15 0.41
N ALA A 745 -17.46 37.28 0.21
CA ALA A 745 -18.40 36.21 -0.02
C ALA A 745 -19.40 36.59 -1.12
N LEU A 746 -19.95 35.56 -1.78
CA LEU A 746 -20.89 35.76 -2.89
C LEU A 746 -22.31 36.00 -2.39
N ALA A 747 -23.07 36.81 -3.09
CA ALA A 747 -24.50 37.01 -2.84
C ALA A 747 -25.32 36.80 -4.11
N ALA A 748 -26.41 36.04 -4.02
CA ALA A 748 -27.33 35.75 -5.13
C ALA A 748 -28.79 35.77 -4.67
N ARG A 749 -29.65 36.36 -5.47
CA ARG A 749 -31.08 36.36 -5.24
C ARG A 749 -31.77 35.18 -5.90
N LEU A 750 -32.49 34.38 -5.11
CA LEU A 750 -33.17 33.17 -5.58
C LEU A 750 -34.65 33.20 -5.26
N SER A 751 -35.50 33.14 -6.28
CA SER A 751 -36.95 33.17 -6.18
C SER A 751 -37.58 31.99 -5.42
N ARG A 752 -36.84 30.87 -5.31
CA ARG A 752 -37.33 29.67 -4.63
C ARG A 752 -37.20 29.71 -3.09
N LEU A 753 -36.45 30.66 -2.58
CA LEU A 753 -36.35 30.88 -1.13
C LEU A 753 -37.64 31.57 -0.62
N PRO A 754 -38.01 31.39 0.65
CA PRO A 754 -39.10 32.13 1.27
C PRO A 754 -38.87 33.63 1.16
N GLU A 755 -39.93 34.36 0.79
CA GLU A 755 -39.89 35.82 0.63
C GLU A 755 -39.48 36.51 1.95
N GLY A 756 -38.65 37.53 1.86
CA GLY A 756 -38.17 38.28 3.03
C GLY A 756 -37.05 37.57 3.81
N THR A 757 -36.40 36.54 3.25
CA THR A 757 -35.36 35.81 3.93
C THR A 757 -34.00 35.87 3.22
N ALA A 758 -32.92 35.82 4.02
CA ALA A 758 -31.54 35.61 3.59
C ALA A 758 -30.98 34.35 4.27
N TRP A 759 -30.29 33.50 3.50
CA TRP A 759 -29.73 32.22 3.93
C TRP A 759 -28.20 32.26 3.79
N TYR A 760 -27.52 32.34 4.91
CA TYR A 760 -26.06 32.44 4.99
C TYR A 760 -25.44 31.04 5.00
N ALA A 761 -24.69 30.68 3.98
CA ALA A 761 -23.96 29.43 3.89
C ALA A 761 -22.63 29.57 4.62
N PHE A 762 -22.39 28.68 5.57
CA PHE A 762 -21.20 28.66 6.42
C PHE A 762 -20.43 27.36 6.26
N HIS A 763 -19.10 27.46 6.41
CA HIS A 763 -18.24 26.37 6.80
C HIS A 763 -17.80 26.58 8.24
N GLY A 764 -18.09 25.61 9.11
CA GLY A 764 -17.67 25.58 10.52
C GLY A 764 -16.64 24.52 10.78
N SER A 765 -15.62 24.82 11.59
CA SER A 765 -14.58 23.84 11.90
C SER A 765 -14.05 23.97 13.32
N VAL A 766 -13.60 22.84 13.90
CA VAL A 766 -12.94 22.76 15.20
C VAL A 766 -11.74 21.83 15.10
N SER A 767 -10.63 22.20 15.73
CA SER A 767 -9.39 21.40 15.74
C SER A 767 -9.12 20.78 17.12
N ASN A 768 -8.35 19.68 17.12
CA ASN A 768 -7.89 19.04 18.36
C ASN A 768 -6.54 19.63 18.84
N GLY A 769 -6.00 19.06 19.93
CA GLY A 769 -4.72 19.46 20.50
C GLY A 769 -3.51 19.22 19.62
N LEU A 770 -3.65 18.39 18.59
CA LEU A 770 -2.62 18.15 17.55
C LEU A 770 -2.76 19.12 16.38
N GLY A 771 -3.78 20.01 16.37
CA GLY A 771 -4.06 20.91 15.25
C GLY A 771 -4.75 20.24 14.05
N GLN A 772 -5.25 19.03 14.22
CA GLN A 772 -6.02 18.33 13.21
C GLN A 772 -7.47 18.78 13.27
N GLN A 773 -8.08 19.01 12.11
CA GLN A 773 -9.50 19.33 12.01
C GLN A 773 -10.33 18.09 12.33
N ILE A 774 -11.11 18.14 13.40
CA ILE A 774 -11.92 17.02 13.90
C ILE A 774 -13.39 17.19 13.56
N LEU A 775 -13.82 18.43 13.39
CA LEU A 775 -15.16 18.77 12.98
C LEU A 775 -15.08 19.71 11.79
N SER A 776 -15.81 19.40 10.73
CA SER A 776 -15.95 20.20 9.52
C SER A 776 -17.39 20.09 9.03
N GLU A 777 -18.13 21.18 9.18
CA GLU A 777 -19.56 21.20 8.90
C GLU A 777 -19.90 22.29 7.87
N PHE A 778 -20.75 21.93 6.91
CA PHE A 778 -21.33 22.85 5.95
C PHE A 778 -22.83 22.98 6.24
N PHE A 779 -23.28 24.20 6.55
CA PHE A 779 -24.65 24.44 7.00
C PHE A 779 -25.10 25.84 6.61
N VAL A 780 -26.39 26.09 6.77
CA VAL A 780 -27.02 27.36 6.35
C VAL A 780 -27.86 27.93 7.49
N VAL A 781 -27.71 29.23 7.72
CA VAL A 781 -28.47 29.98 8.73
C VAL A 781 -29.48 30.88 8.06
N PRO A 782 -30.81 30.70 8.26
CA PRO A 782 -31.84 31.57 7.77
C PRO A 782 -32.06 32.81 8.64
N MET A 783 -32.11 33.99 8.03
CA MET A 783 -32.42 35.27 8.65
C MET A 783 -33.58 35.94 7.94
N PHE A 784 -34.50 36.56 8.70
CA PHE A 784 -35.46 37.49 8.11
C PHE A 784 -34.84 38.86 7.85
N SER A 785 -35.36 39.62 6.92
CA SER A 785 -34.90 40.96 6.60
C SER A 785 -35.00 41.95 7.78
N ASP A 786 -35.82 41.66 8.80
CA ASP A 786 -35.95 42.46 10.05
C ASP A 786 -34.95 42.08 11.14
N GLY A 787 -33.98 41.16 10.84
CA GLY A 787 -32.93 40.72 11.77
C GLY A 787 -33.31 39.55 12.67
N ARG A 788 -34.54 39.06 12.63
CA ARG A 788 -34.94 37.88 13.38
C ARG A 788 -34.40 36.59 12.72
N LEU A 789 -34.21 35.56 13.48
CA LEU A 789 -33.89 34.21 12.97
C LEU A 789 -35.07 33.67 12.16
N GLY A 790 -34.83 33.24 10.95
CA GLY A 790 -35.83 32.69 10.04
C GLY A 790 -36.14 31.20 10.30
N GLY A 791 -35.43 30.61 11.25
CA GLY A 791 -35.56 29.20 11.67
C GLY A 791 -34.26 28.62 12.25
N ASN A 792 -34.25 27.33 12.54
CA ASN A 792 -33.02 26.67 12.97
C ASN A 792 -32.02 26.54 11.82
N PRO A 793 -30.71 26.64 12.07
CA PRO A 793 -29.70 26.29 11.07
C PRO A 793 -29.91 24.86 10.57
N ILE A 794 -29.68 24.64 9.28
CA ILE A 794 -29.81 23.30 8.65
C ILE A 794 -28.54 22.91 7.91
N PRO A 795 -28.21 21.60 7.85
CA PRO A 795 -27.09 21.11 7.06
C PRO A 795 -27.21 21.53 5.57
N MET A 796 -26.08 21.74 4.90
CA MET A 796 -26.03 22.11 3.48
C MET A 796 -26.76 21.09 2.59
N LYS A 797 -26.67 19.81 2.90
CA LYS A 797 -27.38 18.74 2.19
C LYS A 797 -28.90 18.95 2.15
N ASP A 798 -29.48 19.24 3.30
CA ASP A 798 -30.92 19.45 3.43
C ASP A 798 -31.35 20.73 2.71
N PHE A 799 -30.53 21.77 2.81
CA PHE A 799 -30.74 23.02 2.10
C PHE A 799 -30.71 22.83 0.58
N THR A 800 -29.69 22.12 0.08
CA THR A 800 -29.53 21.79 -1.34
C THR A 800 -30.73 21.02 -1.87
N ALA A 801 -31.16 19.99 -1.17
CA ALA A 801 -32.29 19.15 -1.57
C ALA A 801 -33.61 19.96 -1.65
N LYS A 802 -33.80 20.89 -0.70
CA LYS A 802 -35.08 21.64 -0.56
C LYS A 802 -35.14 22.88 -1.46
N TYR A 803 -34.06 23.62 -1.56
CA TYR A 803 -34.09 24.98 -2.14
C TYR A 803 -33.23 25.18 -3.39
N LEU A 804 -32.11 24.46 -3.56
CA LEU A 804 -31.19 24.68 -4.68
C LEU A 804 -31.56 23.92 -5.94
N LYS A 805 -32.22 22.76 -5.84
CA LYS A 805 -32.62 21.98 -7.03
C LYS A 805 -33.63 22.78 -7.86
N GLY A 806 -33.23 23.19 -9.10
CA GLY A 806 -34.07 23.92 -10.03
C GLY A 806 -34.35 25.40 -9.62
N ALA A 807 -33.55 25.97 -8.72
CA ALA A 807 -33.64 27.38 -8.40
C ALA A 807 -33.11 28.26 -9.57
N ILE A 808 -33.75 29.41 -9.79
CA ILE A 808 -33.39 30.39 -10.82
C ILE A 808 -33.08 31.70 -10.12
N SER A 809 -32.00 32.36 -10.52
CA SER A 809 -31.66 33.70 -10.05
C SER A 809 -32.52 34.73 -10.76
N THR A 810 -32.98 35.72 -10.03
CA THR A 810 -34.08 36.61 -10.53
C THR A 810 -33.73 38.05 -10.69
N SER A 811 -32.65 38.63 -10.48
CA SER A 811 -32.33 40.02 -10.85
C SER A 811 -31.00 40.54 -10.33
N ALA A 812 -30.59 41.70 -10.82
CA ALA A 812 -29.43 42.43 -10.33
C ALA A 812 -29.62 42.85 -8.85
N MET A 813 -28.59 42.67 -8.05
CA MET A 813 -28.54 43.07 -6.65
C MET A 813 -28.49 44.59 -6.52
N SER A 814 -29.28 45.15 -5.63
CA SER A 814 -29.23 46.58 -5.31
C SER A 814 -28.20 46.90 -4.24
N GLN A 815 -27.77 48.17 -4.13
CA GLN A 815 -26.89 48.59 -3.01
C GLN A 815 -27.62 48.49 -1.65
N ASP A 816 -28.92 48.69 -1.62
CA ASP A 816 -29.72 48.54 -0.38
C ASP A 816 -29.75 47.08 0.06
N ASP A 817 -29.87 46.13 -0.88
CA ASP A 817 -29.78 44.70 -0.55
C ASP A 817 -28.41 44.36 0.06
N MET A 818 -27.31 44.90 -0.50
CA MET A 818 -25.97 44.68 0.03
C MET A 818 -25.82 45.16 1.47
N HIS A 819 -26.19 46.38 1.76
CA HIS A 819 -26.17 46.95 3.10
C HIS A 819 -27.02 46.12 4.08
N MET A 820 -28.19 45.66 3.63
CA MET A 820 -29.07 44.83 4.44
C MET A 820 -28.36 43.50 4.76
N LEU A 821 -27.82 42.81 3.75
CA LEU A 821 -27.12 41.53 3.93
C LEU A 821 -25.90 41.67 4.87
N GLU A 822 -25.11 42.75 4.72
CA GLU A 822 -23.96 42.99 5.62
C GLU A 822 -24.43 43.29 7.06
N SER A 823 -25.57 43.96 7.26
CA SER A 823 -26.11 44.22 8.59
C SER A 823 -26.61 42.97 9.30
N LEU A 824 -27.11 41.98 8.54
CA LEU A 824 -27.62 40.71 9.06
C LEU A 824 -26.49 39.68 9.33
N LEU A 825 -25.30 39.87 8.78
CA LEU A 825 -24.20 38.93 8.88
C LEU A 825 -23.74 38.68 10.30
N GLY A 826 -23.60 39.72 11.12
CA GLY A 826 -23.20 39.60 12.54
C GLY A 826 -24.11 38.66 13.33
N PRO A 827 -25.42 38.92 13.37
CA PRO A 827 -26.39 38.00 14.00
C PRO A 827 -26.39 36.59 13.41
N ALA A 828 -26.17 36.44 12.09
CA ALA A 828 -26.07 35.12 11.42
C ALA A 828 -24.85 34.35 11.91
N VAL A 829 -23.68 35.00 12.03
CA VAL A 829 -22.46 34.41 12.59
C VAL A 829 -22.64 33.98 14.03
N ASP A 830 -23.25 34.82 14.86
CA ASP A 830 -23.52 34.48 16.26
C ASP A 830 -24.45 33.25 16.36
N CYS A 831 -25.49 33.20 15.53
CA CYS A 831 -26.35 32.02 15.45
C CYS A 831 -25.60 30.77 14.94
N ALA A 832 -24.72 30.92 13.97
CA ALA A 832 -23.89 29.83 13.47
C ALA A 832 -23.01 29.22 14.57
N ILE A 833 -22.41 30.07 15.39
CA ILE A 833 -21.53 29.61 16.50
C ILE A 833 -22.40 28.99 17.61
N ASP A 834 -23.39 29.76 18.16
CA ASP A 834 -24.09 29.40 19.37
C ASP A 834 -25.13 28.28 19.18
N ASN A 835 -25.86 28.33 18.05
CA ASN A 835 -26.98 27.40 17.81
C ASN A 835 -26.64 26.16 16.99
N TYR A 836 -25.57 26.20 16.16
CA TYR A 836 -25.17 25.04 15.34
C TYR A 836 -23.85 24.45 15.83
N MET A 837 -22.76 25.23 15.75
CA MET A 837 -21.43 24.70 16.03
C MET A 837 -21.25 24.28 17.48
N ALA A 838 -21.78 25.05 18.45
CA ALA A 838 -21.69 24.68 19.88
C ALA A 838 -22.40 23.36 20.19
N LYS A 839 -23.53 23.07 19.55
CA LYS A 839 -24.23 21.79 19.73
C LYS A 839 -23.46 20.61 19.08
N THR A 840 -22.99 20.80 17.88
CA THR A 840 -22.22 19.77 17.13
C THR A 840 -20.90 19.50 17.84
N GLN A 841 -20.23 20.55 18.35
CA GLN A 841 -19.03 20.43 19.16
C GLN A 841 -19.28 19.62 20.44
N ALA A 842 -20.35 19.93 21.19
CA ALA A 842 -20.68 19.22 22.42
C ALA A 842 -20.94 17.72 22.20
N THR A 843 -21.60 17.38 21.10
CA THR A 843 -21.79 15.99 20.69
C THR A 843 -20.46 15.30 20.41
N LYS A 844 -19.58 15.96 19.66
CA LYS A 844 -18.27 15.42 19.33
C LYS A 844 -17.35 15.29 20.53
N GLU A 845 -17.39 16.25 21.45
CA GLU A 845 -16.65 16.21 22.73
C GLU A 845 -17.07 15.01 23.59
N PHE A 846 -18.36 14.70 23.62
CA PHE A 846 -18.84 13.52 24.33
C PHE A 846 -18.31 12.22 23.76
N GLU A 847 -18.37 12.06 22.41
CA GLU A 847 -17.79 10.90 21.71
C GLU A 847 -16.28 10.77 21.97
N MET A 848 -15.55 11.88 21.83
CA MET A 848 -14.10 11.92 22.03
C MET A 848 -13.71 11.61 23.48
N ARG A 849 -14.48 12.08 24.46
CA ARG A 849 -14.24 11.78 25.89
C ARG A 849 -14.39 10.29 26.15
N THR A 850 -15.43 9.65 25.63
CA THR A 850 -15.64 8.21 25.79
C THR A 850 -14.48 7.42 25.21
N ARG A 851 -14.09 7.72 23.95
CA ARG A 851 -12.93 7.09 23.30
C ARG A 851 -11.62 7.32 24.05
N LYS A 852 -11.43 8.53 24.61
CA LYS A 852 -10.26 8.88 25.42
C LYS A 852 -10.16 8.02 26.66
N GLU A 853 -11.23 7.90 27.43
CA GLU A 853 -11.28 7.12 28.66
C GLU A 853 -10.99 5.63 28.40
N GLU A 854 -11.57 5.06 27.35
CA GLU A 854 -11.33 3.69 26.93
C GLU A 854 -9.85 3.44 26.53
N ASN A 855 -9.28 4.34 25.73
CA ASN A 855 -7.88 4.20 25.27
C ASN A 855 -6.88 4.39 26.42
N LEU A 856 -7.11 5.37 27.31
CA LEU A 856 -6.25 5.56 28.50
C LEU A 856 -6.31 4.35 29.43
N LYS A 857 -7.48 3.74 29.61
CA LYS A 857 -7.63 2.51 30.38
C LYS A 857 -6.85 1.34 29.78
N LYS A 858 -6.87 1.19 28.45
CA LYS A 858 -6.06 0.16 27.76
C LYS A 858 -4.56 0.39 27.97
N ILE A 859 -4.10 1.65 27.88
CA ILE A 859 -2.68 2.00 28.07
C ILE A 859 -2.25 1.75 29.52
N GLU A 860 -3.08 2.06 30.52
CA GLU A 860 -2.79 1.82 31.94
C GLU A 860 -2.71 0.30 32.22
N GLN A 861 -3.66 -0.48 31.68
CA GLN A 861 -3.61 -1.94 31.80
C GLN A 861 -2.33 -2.52 31.16
N TRP A 862 -1.99 -2.04 29.95
CA TRP A 862 -0.74 -2.44 29.29
C TRP A 862 0.50 -2.17 30.17
N LYS A 863 0.55 -1.00 30.84
CA LYS A 863 1.67 -0.67 31.74
C LYS A 863 1.81 -1.69 32.86
N ILE A 864 0.70 -2.03 33.52
CA ILE A 864 0.67 -3.02 34.60
C ILE A 864 1.16 -4.37 34.09
N ASP A 865 0.64 -4.82 32.95
CA ASP A 865 1.00 -6.12 32.35
C ASP A 865 2.45 -6.15 31.86
N ALA A 866 2.97 -5.04 31.34
CA ALA A 866 4.35 -4.89 30.90
C ALA A 866 5.34 -4.88 32.09
N GLU A 867 5.00 -4.20 33.18
CA GLU A 867 5.78 -4.24 34.41
C GLU A 867 5.84 -5.66 34.97
N HIS A 868 4.70 -6.35 35.08
CA HIS A 868 4.66 -7.74 35.53
C HIS A 868 5.39 -8.70 34.60
N GLY A 869 5.21 -8.59 33.29
CA GLY A 869 5.79 -9.53 32.33
C GLY A 869 7.27 -9.32 32.02
N GLN A 870 7.73 -8.06 31.99
CA GLN A 870 9.11 -7.74 31.61
C GLN A 870 10.04 -7.55 32.81
N LEU A 871 9.56 -6.92 33.89
CA LEU A 871 10.42 -6.63 35.04
C LEU A 871 10.60 -7.85 35.95
N SER A 872 9.64 -8.77 36.02
CA SER A 872 9.76 -10.03 36.76
C SER A 872 10.94 -10.91 36.35
N LEU A 873 11.48 -10.69 35.14
CA LEU A 873 12.66 -11.41 34.62
C LEU A 873 14.00 -10.87 35.15
N PHE A 874 14.00 -9.71 35.81
CA PHE A 874 15.22 -9.03 36.25
C PHE A 874 15.14 -8.69 37.74
N SER A 875 16.26 -8.82 38.46
CA SER A 875 16.34 -8.40 39.84
C SER A 875 16.23 -6.89 39.99
N GLU A 876 15.38 -6.41 40.91
CA GLU A 876 15.24 -5.00 41.24
C GLU A 876 16.60 -4.32 41.49
N GLY A 877 16.78 -3.10 41.03
CA GLY A 877 18.00 -2.30 41.18
C GLY A 877 19.14 -2.66 40.25
N THR A 878 18.92 -3.55 39.26
CA THR A 878 19.90 -3.79 38.18
C THR A 878 19.78 -2.74 37.09
N LYS A 879 20.91 -2.41 36.41
CA LYS A 879 20.92 -1.44 35.31
C LYS A 879 19.94 -1.84 34.17
N VAL A 880 19.69 -3.13 33.99
CA VAL A 880 18.78 -3.65 32.97
C VAL A 880 17.33 -3.42 33.40
N HIS A 881 17.00 -3.72 34.66
CA HIS A 881 15.68 -3.46 35.24
C HIS A 881 15.33 -1.97 35.14
N ASP A 882 16.23 -1.06 35.60
CA ASP A 882 16.00 0.38 35.54
C ASP A 882 15.88 0.93 34.11
N ARG A 883 16.62 0.34 33.18
CA ARG A 883 16.48 0.69 31.73
C ARG A 883 15.10 0.30 31.20
N LYS A 884 14.66 -0.93 31.52
CA LYS A 884 13.36 -1.44 31.07
C LYS A 884 12.19 -0.67 31.70
N LEU A 885 12.28 -0.34 32.97
CA LEU A 885 11.29 0.48 33.65
C LEU A 885 11.15 1.86 32.98
N ARG A 886 12.27 2.53 32.68
CA ARG A 886 12.24 3.82 31.97
C ARG A 886 11.66 3.69 30.56
N GLU A 887 11.92 2.61 29.87
CA GLU A 887 11.34 2.34 28.54
C GLU A 887 9.81 2.22 28.63
N ILE A 888 9.29 1.44 29.59
CA ILE A 888 7.83 1.31 29.82
C ILE A 888 7.21 2.66 30.20
N GLU A 889 7.83 3.40 31.13
CA GLU A 889 7.35 4.73 31.54
C GLU A 889 7.33 5.73 30.37
N THR A 890 8.34 5.69 29.51
CA THR A 890 8.43 6.57 28.34
C THR A 890 7.29 6.24 27.35
N ILE A 891 7.10 4.98 27.00
CA ILE A 891 6.02 4.54 26.09
C ILE A 891 4.65 4.93 26.68
N HIS A 892 4.42 4.65 27.97
CA HIS A 892 3.18 5.01 28.65
C HIS A 892 2.91 6.51 28.61
N SER A 893 3.93 7.32 28.95
CA SER A 893 3.81 8.79 28.99
C SER A 893 3.54 9.38 27.59
N GLU A 894 4.26 8.92 26.58
CA GLU A 894 4.10 9.40 25.20
C GLU A 894 2.75 8.99 24.61
N SER A 895 2.33 7.73 24.81
CA SER A 895 1.04 7.24 24.33
C SER A 895 -0.12 7.95 25.03
N SER A 896 -0.06 8.13 26.35
CA SER A 896 -1.08 8.85 27.13
C SER A 896 -1.16 10.32 26.73
N LYS A 897 -0.02 10.98 26.49
CA LYS A 897 0.01 12.37 26.02
C LYS A 897 -0.63 12.47 24.63
N TYR A 898 -0.31 11.56 23.71
CA TYR A 898 -0.88 11.54 22.37
C TYR A 898 -2.41 11.40 22.40
N ILE A 899 -2.93 10.41 23.18
CA ILE A 899 -4.38 10.21 23.33
C ILE A 899 -5.05 11.45 23.92
N ASN A 900 -4.42 12.11 24.90
CA ASN A 900 -4.92 13.33 25.48
C ASN A 900 -4.99 14.47 24.45
N ASP A 901 -3.91 14.73 23.71
CA ASP A 901 -3.86 15.80 22.72
C ASP A 901 -4.83 15.54 21.55
N MET A 902 -4.94 14.28 21.10
CA MET A 902 -5.83 13.87 20.00
C MET A 902 -7.31 14.06 20.38
N ASN A 903 -7.68 13.70 21.61
CA ASN A 903 -9.08 13.72 22.08
C ASN A 903 -9.42 14.96 22.93
N THR A 904 -8.72 16.05 22.75
CA THR A 904 -9.04 17.34 23.40
C THR A 904 -9.24 18.38 22.31
N LEU A 905 -10.44 18.96 22.25
CA LEU A 905 -10.71 20.07 21.34
C LEU A 905 -9.98 21.32 21.84
N LYS A 906 -9.47 22.13 20.93
CA LYS A 906 -8.78 23.38 21.25
C LYS A 906 -9.31 24.55 20.43
N GLY A 907 -9.62 25.62 21.13
CA GLY A 907 -10.12 26.86 20.57
C GLY A 907 -11.63 26.90 20.39
N ASP A 908 -12.12 28.07 20.13
CA ASP A 908 -13.53 28.29 19.77
C ASP A 908 -13.79 27.81 18.35
N PRO A 909 -15.04 27.43 18.03
CA PRO A 909 -15.41 27.07 16.66
C PRO A 909 -15.10 28.21 15.68
N PHE A 910 -14.36 27.88 14.64
CA PHE A 910 -14.15 28.79 13.52
C PHE A 910 -15.32 28.65 12.53
N VAL A 911 -15.93 29.79 12.13
CA VAL A 911 -16.96 29.83 11.09
C VAL A 911 -16.55 30.80 10.00
N ARG A 912 -16.73 30.39 8.75
CA ARG A 912 -16.47 31.21 7.56
C ARG A 912 -17.73 31.29 6.72
N PRO A 913 -18.27 32.50 6.46
CA PRO A 913 -19.29 32.69 5.45
C PRO A 913 -18.75 32.38 4.06
N LEU A 914 -19.46 31.61 3.27
CA LEU A 914 -19.10 31.25 1.90
C LEU A 914 -19.92 32.01 0.86
N ALA A 915 -21.23 32.09 1.11
CA ALA A 915 -22.17 32.82 0.26
C ALA A 915 -23.44 33.16 1.05
N VAL A 916 -24.21 34.11 0.55
CA VAL A 916 -25.58 34.41 0.99
C VAL A 916 -26.56 34.32 -0.17
N LEU A 917 -27.63 33.58 0.04
CA LEU A 917 -28.70 33.38 -0.92
C LEU A 917 -29.96 34.00 -0.32
N TYR A 918 -30.58 34.93 -1.04
CA TYR A 918 -31.67 35.75 -0.46
C TYR A 918 -32.88 35.92 -1.40
N ASN A 919 -33.99 36.32 -0.86
CA ASN A 919 -35.23 36.64 -1.59
C ASN A 919 -36.00 37.79 -0.95
N PHE A 920 -35.52 39.02 -1.17
CA PHE A 920 -36.22 40.26 -0.82
C PHE A 920 -35.88 41.38 -1.79
#